data_09b47b6d6930128e89b0b1f537a8e4f1
#
_entry.id   09b47b6d6930128e89b0b1f537a8e4f1
#
_cell.length_a   1.000
_cell.length_b   1.000
_cell.length_c   1.000
_cell.angle_alpha   90.00
_cell.angle_beta   90.00
_cell.angle_gamma   90.00
#
_symmetry.space_group_name_H-M   'P 1'
#
loop_
_entity.id
_entity.type
_entity.pdbx_description
1 polymer ?
#
loop_
_entity_poly.entity_id
_entity_poly.type
_entity_poly.pdbx_seq_one_letter_code
_entity_poly.pdbx_strand_id
1 'polypeptide(L)'
;MARITPIERYRNIGISAHIDAGKTTTTERILFYTGVNHKIGEVHDGAATMDWMEQEQERGITITSAATTCFWKGMGQNFQEHRVNIIDTPGHVDFTIEVERSMRVLDGACMVYCAVGGVQPQSETVWRQANRYGVPRLAFVNKMDRQGADFFKVHDQMRLRLKANPIPLQIPIGAEEKFEGVVDLVKMKAIVWDEASQGVKFAYSEIPAELKATADEWHEKMVEAAAEASEELMNKYLESGELTEEEIKLGLRTRTLAAEIVPMLCGSAFKNKGVQAMLDAVIEYLPAPTDIPPVEGILENEQQGERKPNDTDPFAALAFKIMTDPYVGQLTFFRVYSGTVKTGDTIYNPIKGRKERLGRILQMHANQREEIKEVFAGDIAAAVGLKEATTGETLCDPAHVITLERMVFPEPVIHVAVEPKTKVDQEKMGIALNRLAQEDPSFRVRTDEESGQTIISGMGELHLEILVDRMRREFGVEANVGAPQVAYREAVRKSVEQEGKFVKQSGGRGQYGHVWIKLEPNEAGKGFEFIDMVKGGSVPREFIPAVEKGLRETLPNGVLAGFPVVDVKVTLFDGSYHDVDSNENAFKMAASMAFKDAMRKASPVLLEPMMAVEVETPEDYMGNVMGDLSGRRGIVHGMEDQVGGIKLIKAEVPLAEMFGYSTQLRSLSQGRATYSMEFKHYTEAPKNVAEAVINKK
;
A
#
# COMPACT_ATOMS: atom_id res chain seq x y z
N MET A 1 19.07 16.12 23.19
CA MET A 1 18.48 15.76 24.50
C MET A 1 18.48 14.26 24.64
N ALA A 2 18.43 13.72 25.87
CA ALA A 2 18.25 12.28 26.01
C ALA A 2 16.83 11.87 25.57
N ARG A 3 16.69 10.71 24.96
CA ARG A 3 15.41 10.08 24.61
C ARG A 3 14.51 9.98 25.85
N ILE A 4 13.26 10.40 25.77
CA ILE A 4 12.30 10.36 26.88
C ILE A 4 11.75 8.95 27.07
N THR A 5 11.28 8.33 26.00
CA THR A 5 10.75 6.95 25.99
C THR A 5 11.80 6.03 25.39
N PRO A 6 12.25 4.97 26.09
CA PRO A 6 13.15 3.96 25.53
C PRO A 6 12.58 3.32 24.27
N ILE A 7 13.45 2.98 23.31
CA ILE A 7 13.01 2.46 21.99
C ILE A 7 12.24 1.13 22.10
N GLU A 8 12.52 0.31 23.10
CA GLU A 8 11.84 -0.94 23.39
C GLU A 8 10.36 -0.73 23.76
N ARG A 9 10.02 0.50 24.18
CA ARG A 9 8.65 0.91 24.51
C ARG A 9 7.97 1.68 23.37
N TYR A 10 8.52 1.65 22.16
CA TYR A 10 7.84 2.14 20.96
C TYR A 10 7.00 1.05 20.31
N ARG A 11 5.88 1.46 19.74
CA ARG A 11 5.05 0.64 18.85
C ARG A 11 4.68 1.49 17.64
N ASN A 12 5.19 1.12 16.48
CA ASN A 12 4.84 1.77 15.21
C ASN A 12 3.86 0.86 14.50
N ILE A 13 2.59 1.18 14.59
CA ILE A 13 1.52 0.32 14.12
C ILE A 13 0.67 0.98 13.05
N GLY A 14 0.18 0.14 12.12
CA GLY A 14 -0.87 0.51 11.18
C GLY A 14 -2.22 -0.03 11.60
N ILE A 15 -3.26 0.75 11.38
CA ILE A 15 -4.63 0.26 11.49
C ILE A 15 -5.17 0.13 10.09
N SER A 16 -5.50 -1.11 9.70
CA SER A 16 -5.97 -1.45 8.36
C SER A 16 -7.28 -2.22 8.43
N ALA A 17 -8.17 -1.98 7.49
CA ALA A 17 -9.46 -2.63 7.42
C ALA A 17 -10.03 -2.53 6.01
N HIS A 18 -11.01 -3.36 5.69
CA HIS A 18 -11.88 -3.08 4.54
C HIS A 18 -12.82 -1.90 4.83
N ILE A 19 -13.46 -1.39 3.79
CA ILE A 19 -14.45 -0.31 3.90
C ILE A 19 -15.55 -0.75 4.88
N ASP A 20 -15.98 0.17 5.72
CA ASP A 20 -17.04 -0.04 6.72
C ASP A 20 -16.74 -1.09 7.81
N ALA A 21 -15.52 -1.59 7.97
CA ALA A 21 -15.20 -2.43 9.14
C ALA A 21 -15.15 -1.66 10.47
N GLY A 22 -15.16 -0.34 10.41
CA GLY A 22 -15.09 0.54 11.57
C GLY A 22 -13.67 0.94 11.97
N LYS A 23 -12.78 1.04 10.98
CA LYS A 23 -11.39 1.48 11.17
C LYS A 23 -11.32 2.84 11.85
N THR A 24 -11.89 3.88 11.24
CA THR A 24 -11.88 5.25 11.77
C THR A 24 -12.51 5.33 13.16
N THR A 25 -13.62 4.62 13.38
CA THR A 25 -14.24 4.53 14.73
C THR A 25 -13.26 3.92 15.74
N THR A 26 -12.54 2.86 15.37
CA THR A 26 -11.55 2.23 16.26
C THR A 26 -10.41 3.18 16.56
N THR A 27 -9.88 3.89 15.57
CA THR A 27 -8.80 4.87 15.73
C THR A 27 -9.26 6.03 16.62
N GLU A 28 -10.45 6.57 16.43
CA GLU A 28 -11.00 7.64 17.29
C GLU A 28 -11.15 7.20 18.75
N ARG A 29 -11.50 5.94 19.00
CA ARG A 29 -11.55 5.38 20.38
C ARG A 29 -10.15 5.26 20.98
N ILE A 30 -9.15 4.88 20.19
CA ILE A 30 -7.75 4.87 20.64
C ILE A 30 -7.32 6.27 21.04
N LEU A 31 -7.58 7.29 20.22
CA LEU A 31 -7.24 8.69 20.52
C LEU A 31 -7.93 9.20 21.79
N PHE A 32 -9.17 8.80 22.00
CA PHE A 32 -9.91 9.14 23.21
C PHE A 32 -9.31 8.48 24.46
N TYR A 33 -9.08 7.17 24.46
CA TYR A 33 -8.55 6.46 25.63
C TYR A 33 -7.10 6.82 25.96
N THR A 34 -6.33 7.24 24.98
CA THR A 34 -4.96 7.72 25.19
C THR A 34 -4.88 9.20 25.56
N GLY A 35 -6.02 9.89 25.62
CA GLY A 35 -6.09 11.30 26.04
C GLY A 35 -5.67 12.32 24.97
N VAL A 36 -5.45 11.88 23.73
CA VAL A 36 -5.18 12.78 22.59
C VAL A 36 -6.43 13.59 22.27
N ASN A 37 -7.59 12.96 22.28
CA ASN A 37 -8.90 13.62 22.12
C ASN A 37 -9.66 13.68 23.45
N HIS A 38 -10.23 14.83 23.75
CA HIS A 38 -11.06 15.01 24.95
C HIS A 38 -12.53 14.58 24.76
N LYS A 39 -12.94 14.42 23.52
CA LYS A 39 -14.30 13.95 23.13
C LYS A 39 -14.16 12.87 22.08
N ILE A 40 -15.10 11.96 22.09
CA ILE A 40 -15.22 10.94 21.05
C ILE A 40 -15.71 11.62 19.77
N GLY A 41 -14.92 11.55 18.69
CA GLY A 41 -15.35 11.95 17.34
C GLY A 41 -16.23 10.85 16.72
N GLU A 42 -17.43 11.22 16.27
CA GLU A 42 -18.30 10.29 15.53
C GLU A 42 -18.12 10.51 14.03
N VAL A 43 -17.88 9.42 13.30
CA VAL A 43 -17.66 9.46 11.84
C VAL A 43 -18.89 9.97 11.10
N HIS A 44 -20.08 9.59 11.54
CA HIS A 44 -21.34 10.02 10.92
C HIS A 44 -21.63 11.52 11.08
N ASP A 45 -21.04 12.18 12.07
CA ASP A 45 -21.20 13.61 12.32
C ASP A 45 -20.08 14.44 11.64
N GLY A 46 -19.18 13.80 10.86
CA GLY A 46 -18.03 14.46 10.26
C GLY A 46 -17.00 14.99 11.28
N ALA A 47 -17.02 14.46 12.50
CA ALA A 47 -16.21 14.94 13.62
C ALA A 47 -14.96 14.08 13.87
N ALA A 48 -14.65 13.13 12.97
CA ALA A 48 -13.48 12.27 13.09
C ALA A 48 -12.19 13.06 12.88
N THR A 49 -11.26 12.93 13.82
CA THR A 49 -10.01 13.70 13.85
C THR A 49 -8.99 13.23 12.84
N MET A 50 -9.00 11.94 12.53
CA MET A 50 -8.05 11.33 11.57
C MET A 50 -8.48 11.50 10.12
N ASP A 51 -9.78 11.58 9.83
CA ASP A 51 -10.32 11.91 8.50
C ASP A 51 -10.41 13.44 8.37
N TRP A 52 -9.28 14.09 8.12
CA TRP A 52 -9.15 15.56 8.16
C TRP A 52 -9.54 16.26 6.85
N MET A 53 -9.58 15.52 5.73
CA MET A 53 -10.02 16.06 4.44
C MET A 53 -11.54 16.15 4.38
N GLU A 54 -12.07 17.26 3.84
CA GLU A 54 -13.51 17.40 3.61
C GLU A 54 -14.08 16.24 2.80
N GLN A 55 -13.35 15.75 1.82
CA GLN A 55 -13.73 14.61 0.98
C GLN A 55 -13.82 13.29 1.76
N GLU A 56 -12.95 13.08 2.75
CA GLU A 56 -13.02 11.92 3.65
C GLU A 56 -14.27 11.99 4.52
N GLN A 57 -14.57 13.16 5.06
CA GLN A 57 -15.77 13.40 5.90
C GLN A 57 -17.07 13.28 5.10
N GLU A 58 -17.12 13.86 3.91
CA GLU A 58 -18.30 13.80 3.02
C GLU A 58 -18.61 12.38 2.53
N ARG A 59 -17.56 11.58 2.26
CA ARG A 59 -17.69 10.23 1.69
C ARG A 59 -17.69 9.13 2.75
N GLY A 60 -17.25 9.45 3.98
CA GLY A 60 -17.10 8.48 5.07
C GLY A 60 -16.01 7.43 4.83
N ILE A 61 -15.00 7.75 4.01
CA ILE A 61 -13.88 6.86 3.71
C ILE A 61 -12.55 7.56 3.96
N THR A 62 -11.55 6.84 4.46
CA THR A 62 -10.18 7.34 4.54
C THR A 62 -9.53 7.28 3.15
N ILE A 63 -9.01 8.40 2.69
CA ILE A 63 -8.35 8.57 1.38
C ILE A 63 -6.84 8.59 1.55
N THR A 64 -6.35 9.36 2.52
CA THR A 64 -4.93 9.52 2.79
C THR A 64 -4.56 8.94 4.15
N SER A 65 -3.39 8.31 4.25
CA SER A 65 -2.88 7.85 5.55
C SER A 65 -2.58 9.05 6.45
N ALA A 66 -3.03 8.97 7.70
CA ALA A 66 -2.73 9.96 8.74
C ALA A 66 -1.84 9.32 9.80
N ALA A 67 -0.84 10.06 10.28
CA ALA A 67 0.06 9.61 11.34
C ALA A 67 -0.21 10.39 12.63
N THR A 68 -0.28 9.69 13.75
CA THR A 68 -0.43 10.32 15.07
C THR A 68 0.39 9.58 16.12
N THR A 69 0.81 10.30 17.13
CA THR A 69 1.52 9.74 18.29
C THR A 69 0.63 9.82 19.52
N CYS A 70 0.53 8.72 20.25
CA CYS A 70 -0.16 8.65 21.53
C CYS A 70 0.65 7.84 22.55
N PHE A 71 0.21 7.86 23.81
CA PHE A 71 0.88 7.17 24.91
C PHE A 71 -0.10 6.26 25.63
N TRP A 72 0.36 5.06 25.98
CA TRP A 72 -0.47 4.08 26.66
C TRP A 72 0.26 3.41 27.83
N LYS A 73 -0.45 3.21 28.95
CA LYS A 73 0.05 2.58 30.19
C LYS A 73 -0.68 1.32 30.58
N GLY A 74 -1.54 0.84 29.69
CA GLY A 74 -2.42 -0.30 29.93
C GLY A 74 -3.80 0.12 30.44
N MET A 75 -4.77 -0.74 30.20
CA MET A 75 -6.16 -0.58 30.65
C MET A 75 -6.25 -0.46 32.17
N GLY A 76 -5.45 -1.24 32.89
CA GLY A 76 -5.31 -1.19 34.36
C GLY A 76 -4.15 -0.33 34.86
N GLN A 77 -3.53 0.52 34.05
CA GLN A 77 -2.34 1.32 34.39
C GLN A 77 -1.14 0.45 34.86
N ASN A 78 -1.05 -0.76 34.37
CA ASN A 78 -0.09 -1.78 34.81
C ASN A 78 1.19 -1.84 33.96
N PHE A 79 1.23 -1.11 32.83
CA PHE A 79 2.43 -0.98 32.00
C PHE A 79 3.20 0.31 32.31
N GLN A 80 4.49 0.26 32.06
CA GLN A 80 5.25 1.49 31.87
C GLN A 80 4.73 2.19 30.62
N GLU A 81 4.84 3.52 30.57
CA GLU A 81 4.35 4.29 29.44
C GLU A 81 5.03 3.86 28.13
N HIS A 82 4.21 3.45 27.17
CA HIS A 82 4.61 3.13 25.81
C HIS A 82 4.23 4.27 24.88
N ARG A 83 5.10 4.57 23.94
CA ARG A 83 4.82 5.48 22.84
C ARG A 83 4.27 4.66 21.66
N VAL A 84 3.07 4.98 21.25
CA VAL A 84 2.40 4.31 20.13
C VAL A 84 2.25 5.32 18.99
N ASN A 85 2.95 5.08 17.89
CA ASN A 85 2.77 5.81 16.66
C ASN A 85 1.81 5.03 15.77
N ILE A 86 0.71 5.66 15.41
CA ILE A 86 -0.36 5.04 14.63
C ILE A 86 -0.36 5.66 13.24
N ILE A 87 -0.36 4.82 12.22
CA ILE A 87 -0.65 5.20 10.85
C ILE A 87 -2.01 4.61 10.47
N ASP A 88 -2.99 5.48 10.28
CA ASP A 88 -4.31 5.11 9.78
C ASP A 88 -4.25 4.97 8.27
N THR A 89 -4.61 3.79 7.72
CA THR A 89 -4.45 3.48 6.29
C THR A 89 -5.80 3.45 5.58
N PRO A 90 -5.90 3.88 4.30
CA PRO A 90 -7.10 3.72 3.52
C PRO A 90 -7.54 2.26 3.41
N GLY A 91 -8.85 2.05 3.32
CA GLY A 91 -9.43 0.72 3.07
C GLY A 91 -9.82 0.47 1.62
N HIS A 92 -9.76 1.48 0.74
CA HIS A 92 -10.21 1.36 -0.65
C HIS A 92 -9.08 0.95 -1.59
N VAL A 93 -9.38 0.06 -2.54
CA VAL A 93 -8.38 -0.49 -3.50
C VAL A 93 -7.74 0.57 -4.40
N ASP A 94 -8.42 1.66 -4.71
CA ASP A 94 -7.86 2.76 -5.50
C ASP A 94 -6.72 3.50 -4.78
N PHE A 95 -6.63 3.32 -3.46
CA PHE A 95 -5.58 3.90 -2.59
C PHE A 95 -4.57 2.86 -2.09
N THR A 96 -4.42 1.76 -2.81
CA THR A 96 -3.48 0.66 -2.47
C THR A 96 -2.07 1.18 -2.19
N ILE A 97 -1.66 2.25 -2.87
CA ILE A 97 -0.35 2.88 -2.68
C ILE A 97 -0.16 3.46 -1.27
N GLU A 98 -1.21 4.04 -0.68
CA GLU A 98 -1.15 4.56 0.69
C GLU A 98 -0.95 3.43 1.70
N VAL A 99 -1.58 2.28 1.45
CA VAL A 99 -1.40 1.06 2.24
C VAL A 99 0.03 0.52 2.08
N GLU A 100 0.53 0.44 0.85
CA GLU A 100 1.90 -0.01 0.53
C GLU A 100 2.96 0.84 1.24
N ARG A 101 2.82 2.17 1.19
CA ARG A 101 3.71 3.11 1.90
C ARG A 101 3.70 2.87 3.40
N SER A 102 2.52 2.70 3.95
CA SER A 102 2.34 2.49 5.38
C SER A 102 2.97 1.16 5.81
N MET A 103 2.67 0.06 5.12
CA MET A 103 3.21 -1.26 5.44
C MET A 103 4.75 -1.32 5.39
N ARG A 104 5.38 -0.51 4.53
CA ARG A 104 6.84 -0.45 4.43
C ARG A 104 7.52 0.16 5.66
N VAL A 105 6.83 1.03 6.39
CA VAL A 105 7.40 1.80 7.52
C VAL A 105 6.87 1.37 8.88
N LEU A 106 5.90 0.46 8.91
CA LEU A 106 5.33 -0.08 10.15
C LEU A 106 6.15 -1.23 10.68
N ASP A 107 6.15 -1.39 12.01
CA ASP A 107 6.72 -2.55 12.68
C ASP A 107 5.66 -3.62 12.93
N GLY A 108 4.40 -3.22 13.10
CA GLY A 108 3.27 -4.13 13.27
C GLY A 108 1.98 -3.52 12.74
N ALA A 109 0.94 -4.33 12.59
CA ALA A 109 -0.36 -3.88 12.13
C ALA A 109 -1.52 -4.46 12.94
N CYS A 110 -2.57 -3.65 13.11
CA CYS A 110 -3.85 -4.08 13.63
C CYS A 110 -4.84 -4.18 12.47
N MET A 111 -5.28 -5.41 12.17
CA MET A 111 -6.24 -5.70 11.11
C MET A 111 -7.64 -5.73 11.70
N VAL A 112 -8.48 -4.78 11.33
CA VAL A 112 -9.87 -4.68 11.82
C VAL A 112 -10.80 -5.40 10.85
N TYR A 113 -11.51 -6.40 11.34
CA TYR A 113 -12.50 -7.17 10.59
C TYR A 113 -13.92 -6.85 11.09
N CYS A 114 -14.88 -6.86 10.18
CA CYS A 114 -16.28 -6.75 10.57
C CYS A 114 -16.81 -8.12 11.02
N ALA A 115 -17.42 -8.21 12.20
CA ALA A 115 -17.99 -9.46 12.72
C ALA A 115 -19.10 -10.03 11.83
N VAL A 116 -19.76 -9.19 11.04
CA VAL A 116 -20.81 -9.59 10.09
C VAL A 116 -20.21 -9.95 8.72
N GLY A 117 -19.46 -9.01 8.12
CA GLY A 117 -18.87 -9.18 6.78
C GLY A 117 -17.67 -10.13 6.73
N GLY A 118 -16.96 -10.28 7.84
CA GLY A 118 -15.79 -11.17 7.92
C GLY A 118 -14.60 -10.69 7.10
N VAL A 119 -13.92 -11.65 6.49
CA VAL A 119 -12.80 -11.40 5.56
C VAL A 119 -13.36 -11.03 4.20
N GLN A 120 -13.08 -9.82 3.75
CA GLN A 120 -13.48 -9.31 2.43
C GLN A 120 -12.28 -9.18 1.48
N PRO A 121 -12.49 -8.99 0.18
CA PRO A 121 -11.43 -8.92 -0.82
C PRO A 121 -10.32 -7.91 -0.50
N GLN A 122 -10.72 -6.74 -0.03
CA GLN A 122 -9.76 -5.70 0.39
C GLN A 122 -8.90 -6.16 1.56
N SER A 123 -9.46 -6.97 2.49
CA SER A 123 -8.70 -7.59 3.57
C SER A 123 -7.61 -8.52 3.02
N GLU A 124 -7.90 -9.28 1.96
CA GLU A 124 -6.92 -10.17 1.32
C GLU A 124 -5.79 -9.39 0.66
N THR A 125 -6.10 -8.27 0.00
CA THR A 125 -5.09 -7.40 -0.63
C THR A 125 -4.14 -6.81 0.41
N VAL A 126 -4.69 -6.20 1.46
CA VAL A 126 -3.89 -5.66 2.57
C VAL A 126 -3.08 -6.75 3.27
N TRP A 127 -3.66 -7.94 3.42
CA TRP A 127 -2.99 -9.11 3.98
C TRP A 127 -1.77 -9.54 3.16
N ARG A 128 -1.91 -9.59 1.83
CA ARG A 128 -0.79 -9.89 0.91
C ARG A 128 0.33 -8.85 1.00
N GLN A 129 -0.02 -7.56 1.10
CA GLN A 129 0.95 -6.49 1.29
C GLN A 129 1.70 -6.64 2.62
N ALA A 130 0.98 -6.91 3.71
CA ALA A 130 1.60 -7.17 5.01
C ALA A 130 2.52 -8.40 5.00
N ASN A 131 2.15 -9.48 4.27
CA ASN A 131 3.01 -10.64 4.06
C ASN A 131 4.29 -10.28 3.30
N ARG A 132 4.16 -9.47 2.25
CA ARG A 132 5.31 -9.03 1.45
C ARG A 132 6.39 -8.32 2.28
N TYR A 133 5.97 -7.52 3.25
CA TYR A 133 6.87 -6.78 4.13
C TYR A 133 7.15 -7.47 5.48
N GLY A 134 6.65 -8.70 5.66
CA GLY A 134 6.87 -9.46 6.88
C GLY A 134 6.30 -8.80 8.14
N VAL A 135 5.25 -7.99 8.02
CA VAL A 135 4.68 -7.22 9.14
C VAL A 135 3.88 -8.12 10.08
N PRO A 136 4.28 -8.27 11.36
CA PRO A 136 3.49 -8.95 12.39
C PRO A 136 2.13 -8.28 12.61
N ARG A 137 1.10 -9.06 12.93
CA ARG A 137 -0.29 -8.58 12.95
C ARG A 137 -1.07 -9.04 14.17
N LEU A 138 -2.01 -8.19 14.59
CA LEU A 138 -3.16 -8.53 15.42
C LEU A 138 -4.43 -8.50 14.57
N ALA A 139 -5.41 -9.28 14.91
CA ALA A 139 -6.76 -9.21 14.36
C ALA A 139 -7.74 -8.69 15.42
N PHE A 140 -8.52 -7.68 15.07
CA PHE A 140 -9.59 -7.15 15.92
C PHE A 140 -10.93 -7.29 15.20
N VAL A 141 -11.78 -8.17 15.70
CA VAL A 141 -13.13 -8.39 15.17
C VAL A 141 -14.08 -7.39 15.79
N ASN A 142 -14.37 -6.37 15.02
CA ASN A 142 -15.19 -5.22 15.40
C ASN A 142 -16.66 -5.42 15.02
N LYS A 143 -17.53 -4.57 15.54
CA LYS A 143 -18.98 -4.59 15.30
C LYS A 143 -19.69 -5.84 15.84
N MET A 144 -19.24 -6.37 16.97
CA MET A 144 -19.88 -7.49 17.64
C MET A 144 -21.33 -7.20 18.11
N ASP A 145 -21.69 -5.90 18.13
CA ASP A 145 -23.03 -5.40 18.45
C ASP A 145 -24.01 -5.42 17.26
N ARG A 146 -23.57 -5.74 16.07
CA ARG A 146 -24.39 -5.74 14.86
C ARG A 146 -25.11 -7.07 14.66
N GLN A 147 -26.32 -7.00 14.08
CA GLN A 147 -27.09 -8.20 13.74
C GLN A 147 -26.31 -9.08 12.74
N GLY A 148 -26.23 -10.38 13.04
CA GLY A 148 -25.45 -11.36 12.27
C GLY A 148 -23.95 -11.38 12.63
N ALA A 149 -23.55 -10.76 13.72
CA ALA A 149 -22.17 -10.78 14.19
C ALA A 149 -21.77 -12.19 14.67
N ASP A 150 -20.65 -12.72 14.12
CA ASP A 150 -20.12 -14.04 14.46
C ASP A 150 -18.60 -14.02 14.47
N PHE A 151 -18.02 -14.13 15.65
CA PHE A 151 -16.58 -14.14 15.89
C PHE A 151 -15.89 -15.37 15.28
N PHE A 152 -16.47 -16.55 15.46
CA PHE A 152 -15.87 -17.80 15.01
C PHE A 152 -15.94 -17.97 13.49
N LYS A 153 -16.97 -17.43 12.86
CA LYS A 153 -17.02 -17.30 11.39
C LYS A 153 -15.81 -16.52 10.85
N VAL A 154 -15.47 -15.40 11.48
CA VAL A 154 -14.30 -14.60 11.06
C VAL A 154 -13.01 -15.37 11.26
N HIS A 155 -12.86 -16.07 12.39
CA HIS A 155 -11.73 -16.96 12.66
C HIS A 155 -11.54 -17.98 11.53
N ASP A 156 -12.60 -18.69 11.15
CA ASP A 156 -12.54 -19.71 10.11
C ASP A 156 -12.25 -19.12 8.73
N GLN A 157 -12.81 -17.97 8.41
CA GLN A 157 -12.50 -17.25 7.18
C GLN A 157 -11.04 -16.79 7.12
N MET A 158 -10.45 -16.34 8.22
CA MET A 158 -9.01 -16.01 8.26
C MET A 158 -8.15 -17.24 7.95
N ARG A 159 -8.49 -18.39 8.45
CA ARG A 159 -7.80 -19.66 8.14
C ARG A 159 -7.95 -20.05 6.67
N LEU A 160 -9.15 -20.00 6.15
CA LEU A 160 -9.48 -20.50 4.80
C LEU A 160 -9.02 -19.52 3.70
N ARG A 161 -9.34 -18.22 3.84
CA ARG A 161 -9.10 -17.21 2.80
C ARG A 161 -7.72 -16.58 2.89
N LEU A 162 -7.24 -16.27 4.11
CA LEU A 162 -5.95 -15.60 4.31
C LEU A 162 -4.80 -16.59 4.52
N LYS A 163 -5.09 -17.88 4.67
CA LYS A 163 -4.11 -18.91 5.08
C LYS A 163 -3.38 -18.53 6.38
N ALA A 164 -4.06 -17.78 7.23
CA ALA A 164 -3.55 -17.33 8.51
C ALA A 164 -3.71 -18.41 9.58
N ASN A 165 -2.98 -18.24 10.68
CA ASN A 165 -3.15 -19.02 11.91
C ASN A 165 -3.64 -18.09 13.03
N PRO A 166 -4.95 -17.75 13.07
CA PRO A 166 -5.50 -16.89 14.10
C PRO A 166 -5.60 -17.65 15.43
N ILE A 167 -5.11 -17.03 16.49
CA ILE A 167 -5.19 -17.55 17.85
C ILE A 167 -6.05 -16.61 18.68
N PRO A 168 -7.30 -17.00 19.01
CA PRO A 168 -8.16 -16.21 19.88
C PRO A 168 -7.52 -15.99 21.26
N LEU A 169 -7.34 -14.73 21.63
CA LEU A 169 -6.96 -14.33 23.00
C LEU A 169 -8.20 -14.04 23.83
N GLN A 170 -9.33 -13.85 23.16
CA GLN A 170 -10.61 -13.53 23.74
C GLN A 170 -11.72 -14.26 23.00
N ILE A 171 -12.80 -14.55 23.70
CA ILE A 171 -14.08 -14.92 23.10
C ILE A 171 -15.15 -13.94 23.53
N PRO A 172 -16.17 -13.66 22.69
CA PRO A 172 -17.20 -12.69 23.04
C PRO A 172 -18.16 -13.24 24.10
N ILE A 173 -18.64 -12.33 24.96
CA ILE A 173 -19.77 -12.58 25.85
C ILE A 173 -21.03 -12.02 25.17
N GLY A 174 -21.80 -12.92 24.59
CA GLY A 174 -22.94 -12.57 23.76
C GLY A 174 -22.55 -12.07 22.36
N ALA A 175 -23.55 -11.74 21.58
CA ALA A 175 -23.40 -11.16 20.25
C ALA A 175 -24.61 -10.27 19.96
N GLU A 176 -24.52 -9.41 18.94
CA GLU A 176 -25.58 -8.49 18.55
C GLU A 176 -25.98 -7.55 19.71
N GLU A 177 -27.25 -7.33 19.94
CA GLU A 177 -27.74 -6.48 21.05
C GLU A 177 -27.34 -7.00 22.45
N LYS A 178 -26.99 -8.29 22.54
CA LYS A 178 -26.57 -8.96 23.78
C LYS A 178 -25.06 -8.96 23.97
N PHE A 179 -24.28 -8.27 23.15
CA PHE A 179 -22.86 -8.18 23.31
C PHE A 179 -22.50 -7.32 24.54
N GLU A 180 -22.03 -7.97 25.61
CA GLU A 180 -21.75 -7.33 26.89
C GLU A 180 -20.26 -7.05 27.11
N GLY A 181 -19.40 -7.97 26.68
CA GLY A 181 -17.96 -7.90 26.90
C GLY A 181 -17.23 -9.09 26.30
N VAL A 182 -16.09 -9.44 26.86
CA VAL A 182 -15.24 -10.52 26.37
C VAL A 182 -14.75 -11.39 27.54
N VAL A 183 -14.44 -12.65 27.25
CA VAL A 183 -13.65 -13.50 28.12
C VAL A 183 -12.19 -13.39 27.71
N ASP A 184 -11.32 -12.93 28.61
CA ASP A 184 -9.87 -12.96 28.46
C ASP A 184 -9.39 -14.40 28.71
N LEU A 185 -8.93 -15.05 27.65
CA LEU A 185 -8.49 -16.45 27.71
C LEU A 185 -7.12 -16.61 28.39
N VAL A 186 -6.30 -15.55 28.42
CA VAL A 186 -5.01 -15.62 29.14
C VAL A 186 -5.23 -15.62 30.65
N LYS A 187 -6.10 -14.75 31.14
CA LYS A 187 -6.42 -14.59 32.55
C LYS A 187 -7.57 -15.50 33.03
N MET A 188 -8.30 -16.06 32.09
CA MET A 188 -9.53 -16.84 32.35
C MET A 188 -10.55 -16.06 33.21
N LYS A 189 -10.81 -14.82 32.81
CA LYS A 189 -11.77 -13.92 33.43
C LYS A 189 -12.60 -13.18 32.40
N ALA A 190 -13.83 -12.86 32.75
CA ALA A 190 -14.65 -11.97 31.92
C ALA A 190 -14.27 -10.51 32.14
N ILE A 191 -14.35 -9.70 31.07
CA ILE A 191 -14.16 -8.25 31.09
C ILE A 191 -15.44 -7.60 30.57
N VAL A 192 -16.02 -6.72 31.38
CA VAL A 192 -17.21 -5.95 31.00
C VAL A 192 -16.92 -4.47 31.18
N TRP A 193 -17.26 -3.68 30.15
CA TRP A 193 -17.09 -2.22 30.14
C TRP A 193 -18.38 -1.51 30.53
N ASP A 194 -18.24 -0.46 31.34
CA ASP A 194 -19.36 0.37 31.77
C ASP A 194 -19.72 1.38 30.67
N GLU A 195 -20.94 1.27 30.14
CA GLU A 195 -21.45 2.15 29.07
C GLU A 195 -21.61 3.61 29.54
N ALA A 196 -21.98 3.85 30.81
CA ALA A 196 -22.17 5.19 31.35
C ALA A 196 -20.87 5.99 31.37
N SER A 197 -19.75 5.33 31.53
CA SER A 197 -18.42 5.93 31.47
C SER A 197 -17.80 5.96 30.06
N GLN A 198 -18.56 5.68 29.01
CA GLN A 198 -18.06 5.53 27.65
C GLN A 198 -16.90 4.49 27.57
N GLY A 199 -17.01 3.41 28.33
CA GLY A 199 -16.02 2.34 28.36
C GLY A 199 -14.73 2.65 29.13
N VAL A 200 -14.58 3.82 29.74
CA VAL A 200 -13.41 4.17 30.56
C VAL A 200 -13.27 3.26 31.76
N LYS A 201 -14.40 2.91 32.40
CA LYS A 201 -14.44 1.96 33.52
C LYS A 201 -14.74 0.56 33.00
N PHE A 202 -14.07 -0.41 33.59
CA PHE A 202 -14.27 -1.83 33.29
C PHE A 202 -14.17 -2.65 34.58
N ALA A 203 -14.68 -3.88 34.55
CA ALA A 203 -14.61 -4.81 35.67
C ALA A 203 -14.23 -6.21 35.17
N TYR A 204 -13.41 -6.87 35.96
CA TYR A 204 -13.18 -8.30 35.83
C TYR A 204 -14.22 -9.05 36.65
N SER A 205 -14.76 -10.12 36.09
CA SER A 205 -15.70 -11.03 36.77
C SER A 205 -15.41 -12.48 36.40
N GLU A 206 -16.12 -13.39 37.06
CA GLU A 206 -16.10 -14.81 36.70
C GLU A 206 -16.70 -15.03 35.32
N ILE A 207 -16.20 -16.04 34.61
CA ILE A 207 -16.71 -16.41 33.29
C ILE A 207 -18.15 -16.89 33.42
N PRO A 208 -19.10 -16.43 32.61
CA PRO A 208 -20.46 -16.96 32.57
C PRO A 208 -20.48 -18.49 32.44
N ALA A 209 -21.33 -19.14 33.18
CA ALA A 209 -21.35 -20.62 33.25
C ALA A 209 -21.56 -21.27 31.88
N GLU A 210 -22.35 -20.67 31.03
CA GLU A 210 -22.61 -21.14 29.66
C GLU A 210 -21.41 -21.00 28.72
N LEU A 211 -20.43 -20.13 29.02
CA LEU A 211 -19.22 -19.95 28.23
C LEU A 211 -18.01 -20.69 28.78
N LYS A 212 -18.12 -21.27 30.00
CA LYS A 212 -16.98 -21.89 30.67
C LYS A 212 -16.32 -22.98 29.82
N ALA A 213 -17.12 -23.91 29.27
CA ALA A 213 -16.61 -25.01 28.46
C ALA A 213 -15.92 -24.51 27.17
N THR A 214 -16.52 -23.52 26.52
CA THR A 214 -15.91 -22.87 25.30
C THR A 214 -14.63 -22.14 25.68
N ALA A 215 -14.62 -21.43 26.81
CA ALA A 215 -13.43 -20.74 27.28
C ALA A 215 -12.29 -21.69 27.59
N ASP A 216 -12.57 -22.79 28.25
CA ASP A 216 -11.57 -23.82 28.56
C ASP A 216 -10.99 -24.46 27.29
N GLU A 217 -11.83 -24.81 26.31
CA GLU A 217 -11.37 -25.31 24.99
C GLU A 217 -10.45 -24.35 24.27
N TRP A 218 -10.83 -23.06 24.15
CA TRP A 218 -10.02 -22.08 23.44
C TRP A 218 -8.79 -21.65 24.23
N HIS A 219 -8.84 -21.69 25.57
CA HIS A 219 -7.67 -21.52 26.43
C HIS A 219 -6.63 -22.61 26.17
N GLU A 220 -7.03 -23.89 26.14
CA GLU A 220 -6.14 -25.00 25.83
C GLU A 220 -5.46 -24.85 24.49
N LYS A 221 -6.22 -24.55 23.42
CA LYS A 221 -5.67 -24.28 22.07
C LYS A 221 -4.67 -23.11 22.06
N MET A 222 -4.95 -22.06 22.82
CA MET A 222 -4.06 -20.91 22.94
C MET A 222 -2.77 -21.25 23.68
N VAL A 223 -2.86 -22.04 24.79
CA VAL A 223 -1.68 -22.49 25.55
C VAL A 223 -0.81 -23.40 24.68
N GLU A 224 -1.42 -24.33 23.95
CA GLU A 224 -0.71 -25.18 22.98
C GLU A 224 0.03 -24.33 21.93
N ALA A 225 -0.64 -23.33 21.35
CA ALA A 225 -0.02 -22.42 20.41
C ALA A 225 1.15 -21.62 21.02
N ALA A 226 1.07 -21.24 22.28
CA ALA A 226 2.16 -20.58 23.00
C ALA A 226 3.33 -21.53 23.27
N ALA A 227 3.04 -22.79 23.62
CA ALA A 227 4.04 -23.81 23.89
C ALA A 227 4.92 -24.14 22.68
N GLU A 228 4.35 -24.08 21.46
CA GLU A 228 5.07 -24.32 20.20
C GLU A 228 6.16 -23.27 19.90
N ALA A 229 6.29 -22.21 20.69
CA ALA A 229 7.30 -21.18 20.50
C ALA A 229 8.73 -21.66 20.80
N SER A 230 8.92 -22.63 21.67
CA SER A 230 10.23 -23.18 22.02
C SER A 230 10.13 -24.61 22.58
N GLU A 231 11.22 -25.38 22.46
CA GLU A 231 11.30 -26.71 23.05
C GLU A 231 11.12 -26.68 24.58
N GLU A 232 11.59 -25.64 25.24
CA GLU A 232 11.46 -25.48 26.71
C GLU A 232 10.00 -25.34 27.12
N LEU A 233 9.25 -24.44 26.46
CA LEU A 233 7.82 -24.25 26.73
C LEU A 233 7.01 -25.50 26.36
N MET A 234 7.34 -26.18 25.27
CA MET A 234 6.68 -27.40 24.84
C MET A 234 6.91 -28.52 25.84
N ASN A 235 8.13 -28.76 26.32
CA ASN A 235 8.43 -29.78 27.30
C ASN A 235 7.69 -29.50 28.60
N LYS A 236 7.67 -28.26 29.07
CA LYS A 236 6.92 -27.90 30.28
C LYS A 236 5.43 -28.15 30.13
N TYR A 237 4.86 -27.76 28.98
CA TYR A 237 3.44 -28.01 28.71
C TYR A 237 3.10 -29.53 28.67
N LEU A 238 3.96 -30.34 28.05
CA LEU A 238 3.78 -31.79 28.00
C LEU A 238 3.90 -32.46 29.38
N GLU A 239 4.73 -31.92 30.28
CA GLU A 239 4.94 -32.44 31.61
C GLU A 239 3.83 -32.04 32.61
N SER A 240 3.43 -30.75 32.58
CA SER A 240 2.51 -30.16 33.55
C SER A 240 1.08 -29.93 33.02
N GLY A 241 0.89 -29.87 31.72
CA GLY A 241 -0.35 -29.47 31.07
C GLY A 241 -0.66 -27.97 31.16
N GLU A 242 0.21 -27.18 31.77
CA GLU A 242 -0.04 -25.76 32.07
C GLU A 242 1.21 -24.91 31.81
N LEU A 243 0.98 -23.64 31.43
CA LEU A 243 1.98 -22.57 31.36
C LEU A 243 1.51 -21.42 32.24
N THR A 244 2.44 -20.63 32.78
CA THR A 244 2.11 -19.40 33.51
C THR A 244 1.65 -18.30 32.52
N GLU A 245 0.98 -17.29 33.03
CA GLU A 245 0.54 -16.13 32.21
C GLU A 245 1.70 -15.49 31.45
N GLU A 246 2.86 -15.33 32.11
CA GLU A 246 4.07 -14.75 31.50
C GLU A 246 4.62 -15.65 30.39
N GLU A 247 4.62 -16.97 30.58
CA GLU A 247 5.07 -17.94 29.58
C GLU A 247 4.14 -17.99 28.37
N ILE A 248 2.83 -17.95 28.60
CA ILE A 248 1.83 -17.86 27.52
C ILE A 248 2.08 -16.58 26.70
N LYS A 249 2.21 -15.43 27.35
CA LYS A 249 2.47 -14.16 26.68
C LYS A 249 3.80 -14.16 25.92
N LEU A 250 4.85 -14.70 26.50
CA LEU A 250 6.15 -14.83 25.85
C LEU A 250 6.06 -15.72 24.61
N GLY A 251 5.42 -16.89 24.70
CA GLY A 251 5.27 -17.81 23.59
C GLY A 251 4.45 -17.22 22.45
N LEU A 252 3.31 -16.63 22.76
CA LEU A 252 2.46 -15.94 21.77
C LEU A 252 3.17 -14.76 21.12
N ARG A 253 3.89 -13.94 21.90
CA ARG A 253 4.69 -12.83 21.36
C ARG A 253 5.76 -13.34 20.39
N THR A 254 6.53 -14.33 20.78
CA THR A 254 7.61 -14.90 19.95
C THR A 254 7.07 -15.34 18.59
N ARG A 255 5.98 -16.08 18.59
CA ARG A 255 5.37 -16.56 17.33
C ARG A 255 4.68 -15.47 16.53
N THR A 256 4.12 -14.44 17.19
CA THR A 256 3.56 -13.27 16.50
C THR A 256 4.65 -12.48 15.78
N LEU A 257 5.80 -12.25 16.44
CA LEU A 257 6.94 -11.57 15.84
C LEU A 257 7.52 -12.35 14.64
N ALA A 258 7.48 -13.68 14.70
CA ALA A 258 7.84 -14.54 13.58
C ALA A 258 6.78 -14.63 12.47
N ALA A 259 5.64 -13.94 12.63
CA ALA A 259 4.49 -13.98 11.73
C ALA A 259 3.88 -15.39 11.53
N GLU A 260 4.08 -16.31 12.49
CA GLU A 260 3.52 -17.66 12.48
C GLU A 260 2.07 -17.72 12.96
N ILE A 261 1.69 -16.84 13.86
CA ILE A 261 0.34 -16.72 14.40
C ILE A 261 -0.16 -15.28 14.35
N VAL A 262 -1.47 -15.13 14.47
CA VAL A 262 -2.15 -13.84 14.55
C VAL A 262 -3.02 -13.82 15.80
N PRO A 263 -2.63 -13.13 16.87
CA PRO A 263 -3.49 -12.93 18.03
C PRO A 263 -4.81 -12.27 17.63
N MET A 264 -5.93 -12.84 18.07
CA MET A 264 -7.26 -12.42 17.65
C MET A 264 -8.09 -11.98 18.84
N LEU A 265 -8.65 -10.78 18.74
CA LEU A 265 -9.48 -10.13 19.75
C LEU A 265 -10.81 -9.73 19.13
N CYS A 266 -11.77 -9.33 19.98
CA CYS A 266 -13.06 -8.86 19.52
C CYS A 266 -13.58 -7.69 20.37
N GLY A 267 -14.56 -6.96 19.78
CA GLY A 267 -15.18 -5.84 20.45
C GLY A 267 -16.20 -5.12 19.59
N SER A 268 -16.66 -3.99 20.10
CA SER A 268 -17.43 -3.00 19.38
C SER A 268 -16.89 -1.61 19.68
N ALA A 269 -16.15 -1.05 18.74
CA ALA A 269 -15.64 0.32 18.88
C ALA A 269 -16.77 1.34 19.05
N PHE A 270 -17.88 1.15 18.34
CA PHE A 270 -19.05 2.01 18.44
C PHE A 270 -19.67 1.98 19.86
N LYS A 271 -19.73 0.82 20.48
CA LYS A 271 -20.23 0.64 21.85
C LYS A 271 -19.14 0.82 22.92
N ASN A 272 -17.95 1.28 22.55
CA ASN A 272 -16.83 1.53 23.48
C ASN A 272 -16.38 0.28 24.27
N LYS A 273 -16.40 -0.90 23.63
CA LYS A 273 -16.04 -2.20 24.25
C LYS A 273 -14.91 -2.86 23.48
N GLY A 274 -13.84 -3.23 24.18
CA GLY A 274 -12.74 -4.06 23.67
C GLY A 274 -11.53 -3.31 23.10
N VAL A 275 -11.61 -2.01 22.78
CA VAL A 275 -10.51 -1.24 22.15
C VAL A 275 -9.32 -1.09 23.11
N GLN A 276 -9.57 -0.88 24.39
CA GLN A 276 -8.50 -0.77 25.40
C GLN A 276 -7.73 -2.09 25.54
N ALA A 277 -8.45 -3.23 25.55
CA ALA A 277 -7.81 -4.54 25.58
C ALA A 277 -7.00 -4.82 24.30
N MET A 278 -7.43 -4.29 23.15
CA MET A 278 -6.65 -4.34 21.92
C MET A 278 -5.36 -3.51 22.06
N LEU A 279 -5.39 -2.34 22.69
CA LEU A 279 -4.18 -1.54 22.95
C LEU A 279 -3.21 -2.26 23.88
N ASP A 280 -3.70 -2.97 24.88
CA ASP A 280 -2.85 -3.81 25.74
C ASP A 280 -2.18 -4.92 24.91
N ALA A 281 -2.93 -5.57 24.02
CA ALA A 281 -2.40 -6.58 23.11
C ALA A 281 -1.35 -6.01 22.11
N VAL A 282 -1.52 -4.78 21.66
CA VAL A 282 -0.50 -4.08 20.84
C VAL A 282 0.83 -4.00 21.59
N ILE A 283 0.79 -3.67 22.89
CA ILE A 283 2.00 -3.58 23.71
C ILE A 283 2.59 -4.97 23.96
N GLU A 284 1.75 -5.95 24.27
CA GLU A 284 2.19 -7.29 24.66
C GLU A 284 2.71 -8.12 23.49
N TYR A 285 2.13 -8.00 22.30
CA TYR A 285 2.37 -8.95 21.19
C TYR A 285 3.00 -8.31 19.94
N LEU A 286 2.83 -7.04 19.68
CA LEU A 286 3.44 -6.40 18.51
C LEU A 286 4.87 -5.91 18.80
N PRO A 287 5.73 -5.85 17.76
CA PRO A 287 7.14 -5.52 17.94
C PRO A 287 7.40 -4.08 18.33
N ALA A 288 8.48 -3.89 19.08
CA ALA A 288 9.21 -2.63 19.13
C ALA A 288 10.16 -2.53 17.92
N PRO A 289 10.68 -1.34 17.58
CA PRO A 289 11.70 -1.22 16.53
C PRO A 289 12.94 -2.11 16.72
N THR A 290 13.25 -2.46 17.95
CA THR A 290 14.37 -3.34 18.32
C THR A 290 14.10 -4.83 18.12
N ASP A 291 12.84 -5.23 17.97
CA ASP A 291 12.43 -6.62 17.75
C ASP A 291 12.46 -7.02 16.28
N ILE A 292 12.55 -6.05 15.39
CA ILE A 292 12.62 -6.29 13.94
C ILE A 292 14.07 -6.36 13.46
N PRO A 293 14.36 -7.08 12.36
CA PRO A 293 15.70 -7.09 11.78
C PRO A 293 16.22 -5.69 11.46
N PRO A 294 17.55 -5.45 11.52
CA PRO A 294 18.15 -4.22 11.03
C PRO A 294 17.71 -3.92 9.60
N VAL A 295 17.51 -2.64 9.27
CA VAL A 295 17.14 -2.28 7.90
C VAL A 295 18.34 -2.45 6.97
N GLU A 296 18.12 -3.13 5.86
CA GLU A 296 19.13 -3.37 4.84
C GLU A 296 19.13 -2.27 3.78
N GLY A 297 20.26 -2.12 3.11
CA GLY A 297 20.45 -1.17 2.04
C GLY A 297 21.75 -1.37 1.29
N ILE A 298 21.98 -0.53 0.30
CA ILE A 298 23.21 -0.55 -0.52
C ILE A 298 24.08 0.63 -0.11
N LEU A 299 25.33 0.33 0.25
CA LEU A 299 26.34 1.33 0.59
C LEU A 299 26.89 2.01 -0.69
N GLU A 300 27.65 3.10 -0.52
CA GLU A 300 28.25 3.85 -1.62
C GLU A 300 29.20 3.03 -2.48
N ASN A 301 29.79 1.98 -1.92
CA ASN A 301 30.66 1.02 -2.63
C ASN A 301 29.92 -0.16 -3.29
N GLU A 302 28.60 -0.05 -3.47
CA GLU A 302 27.70 -1.07 -4.03
C GLU A 302 27.60 -2.38 -3.22
N GLN A 303 28.14 -2.42 -2.02
CA GLN A 303 28.00 -3.56 -1.11
C GLN A 303 26.71 -3.45 -0.30
N GLN A 304 26.18 -4.60 0.10
CA GLN A 304 25.09 -4.63 1.07
C GLN A 304 25.57 -4.13 2.43
N GLY A 305 24.73 -3.35 3.08
CA GLY A 305 24.94 -2.83 4.42
C GLY A 305 23.66 -2.83 5.22
N GLU A 306 23.77 -2.69 6.52
CA GLU A 306 22.64 -2.63 7.42
C GLU A 306 22.75 -1.43 8.37
N ARG A 307 21.61 -1.03 8.95
CA ARG A 307 21.52 -0.06 10.04
C ARG A 307 20.68 -0.64 11.16
N LYS A 308 21.26 -0.62 12.36
CA LYS A 308 20.60 -1.10 13.58
C LYS A 308 19.69 -0.03 14.17
N PRO A 309 18.56 -0.42 14.77
CA PRO A 309 17.62 0.52 15.37
C PRO A 309 18.13 1.06 16.72
N ASN A 310 19.18 1.87 16.68
CA ASN A 310 19.75 2.54 17.85
C ASN A 310 20.15 3.98 17.51
N ASP A 311 20.32 4.80 18.53
CA ASP A 311 20.60 6.25 18.40
C ASP A 311 22.08 6.55 18.08
N THR A 312 22.97 5.58 18.18
CA THR A 312 24.42 5.74 17.98
C THR A 312 24.90 5.35 16.59
N ASP A 313 24.10 4.59 15.85
CA ASP A 313 24.37 4.27 14.45
C ASP A 313 24.24 5.52 13.57
N PRO A 314 24.87 5.56 12.40
CA PRO A 314 24.67 6.64 11.44
C PRO A 314 23.21 6.82 11.07
N PHE A 315 22.77 8.07 10.94
CA PHE A 315 21.39 8.39 10.59
C PHE A 315 20.98 7.78 9.26
N ALA A 316 19.85 7.08 9.25
CA ALA A 316 19.17 6.62 8.07
C ALA A 316 17.66 6.63 8.27
N ALA A 317 16.94 7.18 7.32
CA ALA A 317 15.50 7.31 7.33
C ALA A 317 14.92 7.11 5.93
N LEU A 318 13.65 6.78 5.85
CA LEU A 318 12.89 6.64 4.62
C LEU A 318 11.78 7.69 4.58
N ALA A 319 11.76 8.52 3.54
CA ALA A 319 10.65 9.41 3.24
C ALA A 319 9.52 8.58 2.62
N PHE A 320 8.40 8.43 3.33
CA PHE A 320 7.33 7.55 2.90
C PHE A 320 6.06 8.27 2.43
N LYS A 321 5.92 9.55 2.75
CA LYS A 321 4.78 10.35 2.32
C LYS A 321 5.17 11.82 2.17
N ILE A 322 4.65 12.45 1.12
CA ILE A 322 4.73 13.89 0.91
C ILE A 322 3.30 14.44 0.94
N MET A 323 3.12 15.58 1.58
CA MET A 323 1.86 16.28 1.66
C MET A 323 2.10 17.79 1.50
N THR A 324 1.22 18.44 0.76
CA THR A 324 1.22 19.91 0.66
C THR A 324 0.29 20.48 1.71
N ASP A 325 0.85 21.32 2.58
CA ASP A 325 0.09 22.01 3.61
C ASP A 325 -0.07 23.49 3.25
N PRO A 326 -1.28 24.07 3.40
CA PRO A 326 -1.54 25.46 3.02
C PRO A 326 -0.71 26.50 3.82
N TYR A 327 -0.30 26.16 5.06
CA TYR A 327 0.37 27.09 5.97
C TYR A 327 1.88 26.91 6.01
N VAL A 328 2.38 25.69 5.93
CA VAL A 328 3.81 25.40 6.08
C VAL A 328 4.47 24.92 4.78
N GLY A 329 3.69 24.70 3.73
CA GLY A 329 4.18 24.22 2.44
C GLY A 329 4.36 22.70 2.43
N GLN A 330 5.42 22.23 1.77
CA GLN A 330 5.66 20.80 1.64
C GLN A 330 6.10 20.18 2.97
N LEU A 331 5.38 19.14 3.37
CA LEU A 331 5.70 18.28 4.51
C LEU A 331 6.19 16.93 3.97
N THR A 332 7.36 16.50 4.39
CA THR A 332 7.92 15.19 4.08
C THR A 332 7.88 14.32 5.32
N PHE A 333 7.01 13.31 5.34
CA PHE A 333 6.94 12.34 6.42
C PHE A 333 8.03 11.29 6.25
N PHE A 334 8.75 11.01 7.32
CA PHE A 334 9.83 10.05 7.31
C PHE A 334 9.87 9.18 8.56
N ARG A 335 10.31 7.94 8.38
CA ARG A 335 10.60 6.99 9.43
C ARG A 335 12.11 6.93 9.65
N VAL A 336 12.56 7.16 10.89
CA VAL A 336 13.95 6.99 11.27
C VAL A 336 14.22 5.54 11.63
N TYR A 337 15.14 4.88 10.92
CA TYR A 337 15.55 3.52 11.19
C TYR A 337 16.78 3.44 12.11
N SER A 338 17.69 4.40 12.01
CA SER A 338 18.91 4.44 12.82
C SER A 338 19.37 5.87 13.07
N GLY A 339 20.11 6.05 14.13
CA GLY A 339 20.75 7.31 14.48
C GLY A 339 19.79 8.40 14.95
N THR A 340 20.31 9.60 15.01
CA THR A 340 19.58 10.80 15.41
C THR A 340 19.87 11.93 14.43
N VAL A 341 18.91 12.84 14.28
CA VAL A 341 19.08 14.05 13.48
C VAL A 341 18.33 15.23 14.13
N LYS A 342 18.90 16.41 14.04
CA LYS A 342 18.37 17.65 14.62
C LYS A 342 17.90 18.61 13.56
N THR A 343 17.01 19.50 13.94
CA THR A 343 16.67 20.69 13.15
C THR A 343 17.94 21.46 12.78
N GLY A 344 18.12 21.71 11.49
CA GLY A 344 19.27 22.43 10.94
C GLY A 344 20.42 21.54 10.46
N ASP A 345 20.40 20.24 10.77
CA ASP A 345 21.42 19.30 10.28
C ASP A 345 21.34 19.14 8.76
N THR A 346 22.49 18.78 8.17
CA THR A 346 22.55 18.43 6.75
C THR A 346 22.35 16.94 6.59
N ILE A 347 21.38 16.57 5.77
CA ILE A 347 21.11 15.20 5.36
C ILE A 347 21.45 14.99 3.88
N TYR A 348 21.63 13.75 3.48
CA TYR A 348 21.95 13.38 2.11
C TYR A 348 20.87 12.48 1.51
N ASN A 349 20.47 12.81 0.29
CA ASN A 349 19.60 11.97 -0.51
C ASN A 349 20.46 11.25 -1.56
N PRO A 350 20.76 9.95 -1.36
CA PRO A 350 21.67 9.20 -2.24
C PRO A 350 21.10 8.98 -3.64
N ILE A 351 19.77 8.99 -3.78
CA ILE A 351 19.08 8.77 -5.06
C ILE A 351 19.20 10.00 -5.96
N LYS A 352 19.08 11.18 -5.38
CA LYS A 352 19.24 12.46 -6.10
C LYS A 352 20.70 12.93 -6.14
N GLY A 353 21.58 12.34 -5.32
CA GLY A 353 22.96 12.79 -5.18
C GLY A 353 23.09 14.19 -4.57
N ARG A 354 22.14 14.59 -3.71
CA ARG A 354 22.06 15.95 -3.18
C ARG A 354 22.00 16.00 -1.66
N LYS A 355 22.65 17.03 -1.12
CA LYS A 355 22.55 17.39 0.31
C LYS A 355 21.45 18.41 0.47
N GLU A 356 20.62 18.23 1.50
CA GLU A 356 19.59 19.15 1.91
C GLU A 356 19.74 19.49 3.39
N ARG A 357 19.30 20.68 3.77
CA ARG A 357 19.26 21.08 5.18
C ARG A 357 17.89 20.72 5.73
N LEU A 358 17.86 19.94 6.81
CA LEU A 358 16.64 19.61 7.53
C LEU A 358 16.09 20.88 8.20
N GLY A 359 14.94 21.33 7.75
CA GLY A 359 14.25 22.48 8.31
C GLY A 359 13.62 22.18 9.67
N ARG A 360 12.41 22.66 9.90
CA ARG A 360 11.65 22.33 11.11
C ARG A 360 11.22 20.87 11.07
N ILE A 361 11.28 20.23 12.23
CA ILE A 361 10.77 18.86 12.40
C ILE A 361 9.48 18.94 13.21
N LEU A 362 8.44 18.29 12.74
CA LEU A 362 7.12 18.26 13.34
C LEU A 362 6.76 16.85 13.79
N GLN A 363 6.29 16.72 15.01
CA GLN A 363 5.59 15.54 15.49
C GLN A 363 4.08 15.76 15.28
N MET A 364 3.41 14.77 14.74
CA MET A 364 1.99 14.85 14.48
C MET A 364 1.20 14.25 15.63
N HIS A 365 0.20 14.97 16.09
CA HIS A 365 -0.78 14.55 17.08
C HIS A 365 -2.18 14.76 16.47
N ALA A 366 -2.62 13.83 15.64
CA ALA A 366 -3.83 13.99 14.85
C ALA A 366 -3.81 15.30 14.01
N ASN A 367 -4.66 16.28 14.33
CA ASN A 367 -4.70 17.58 13.65
C ASN A 367 -3.72 18.62 14.21
N GLN A 368 -3.04 18.31 15.30
CA GLN A 368 -2.10 19.22 15.93
C GLN A 368 -0.68 18.89 15.52
N ARG A 369 0.15 19.92 15.42
CA ARG A 369 1.56 19.82 15.06
C ARG A 369 2.40 20.39 16.20
N GLU A 370 3.32 19.59 16.68
CA GLU A 370 4.29 20.01 17.68
C GLU A 370 5.67 20.12 17.03
N GLU A 371 6.32 21.25 17.15
CA GLU A 371 7.69 21.42 16.68
C GLU A 371 8.66 20.76 17.66
N ILE A 372 9.42 19.80 17.15
CA ILE A 372 10.46 19.10 17.91
C ILE A 372 11.85 19.43 17.38
N LYS A 373 12.86 19.37 18.24
CA LYS A 373 14.23 19.76 17.86
C LYS A 373 15.07 18.61 17.33
N GLU A 374 14.72 17.39 17.66
CA GLU A 374 15.51 16.19 17.40
C GLU A 374 14.60 14.98 17.27
N VAL A 375 14.96 14.06 16.38
CA VAL A 375 14.33 12.75 16.21
C VAL A 375 15.36 11.65 16.43
N PHE A 376 14.87 10.49 16.85
CA PHE A 376 15.64 9.33 17.25
C PHE A 376 15.27 8.10 16.43
N ALA A 377 16.09 7.05 16.46
CA ALA A 377 15.77 5.78 15.85
C ALA A 377 14.38 5.28 16.30
N GLY A 378 13.55 4.82 15.37
CA GLY A 378 12.18 4.41 15.63
C GLY A 378 11.13 5.51 15.53
N ASP A 379 11.52 6.80 15.46
CA ASP A 379 10.56 7.90 15.32
C ASP A 379 9.93 7.97 13.93
N ILE A 380 8.69 8.42 13.93
CA ILE A 380 7.96 8.85 12.72
C ILE A 380 7.69 10.35 12.90
N ALA A 381 8.15 11.18 11.98
CA ALA A 381 8.02 12.63 12.03
C ALA A 381 7.82 13.22 10.64
N ALA A 382 7.51 14.51 10.57
CA ALA A 382 7.43 15.27 9.34
C ALA A 382 8.50 16.38 9.31
N ALA A 383 9.14 16.56 8.17
CA ALA A 383 10.08 17.65 7.94
C ALA A 383 9.46 18.72 7.04
N VAL A 384 9.67 19.98 7.40
CA VAL A 384 9.34 21.13 6.57
C VAL A 384 10.57 21.56 5.77
N GLY A 385 10.39 21.82 4.48
CA GLY A 385 11.40 22.49 3.66
C GLY A 385 12.37 21.57 2.92
N LEU A 386 12.15 20.25 2.93
CA LEU A 386 12.84 19.35 2.00
C LEU A 386 12.22 19.53 0.62
N LYS A 387 13.01 20.00 -0.35
CA LYS A 387 12.52 20.35 -1.70
C LYS A 387 12.75 19.26 -2.72
N GLU A 388 13.79 18.47 -2.55
CA GLU A 388 14.24 17.47 -3.51
C GLU A 388 13.74 16.07 -3.16
N ALA A 389 13.45 15.81 -1.88
CA ALA A 389 12.99 14.51 -1.43
C ALA A 389 11.62 14.15 -2.01
N THR A 390 11.49 12.94 -2.54
CA THR A 390 10.25 12.37 -3.02
C THR A 390 9.90 11.09 -2.24
N THR A 391 8.66 10.63 -2.36
CA THR A 391 8.19 9.43 -1.66
C THR A 391 9.01 8.20 -2.06
N GLY A 392 9.43 7.42 -1.07
CA GLY A 392 10.24 6.22 -1.26
C GLY A 392 11.75 6.45 -1.30
N GLU A 393 12.20 7.69 -1.09
CA GLU A 393 13.64 8.02 -1.11
C GLU A 393 14.25 7.96 0.29
N THR A 394 15.54 7.60 0.31
CA THR A 394 16.35 7.53 1.53
C THR A 394 16.87 8.90 1.91
N LEU A 395 16.87 9.18 3.21
CA LEU A 395 17.53 10.32 3.83
C LEU A 395 18.58 9.78 4.81
N CYS A 396 19.85 10.10 4.62
CA CYS A 396 20.92 9.53 5.45
C CYS A 396 21.99 10.53 5.84
N ASP A 397 22.91 10.08 6.69
CA ASP A 397 24.13 10.83 7.07
C ASP A 397 25.04 10.98 5.83
N PRO A 398 25.44 12.23 5.48
CA PRO A 398 26.37 12.45 4.37
C PRO A 398 27.75 11.77 4.48
N ALA A 399 28.17 11.42 5.71
CA ALA A 399 29.44 10.74 5.96
C ALA A 399 29.35 9.22 5.89
N HIS A 400 28.13 8.66 5.99
CA HIS A 400 27.88 7.21 6.02
C HIS A 400 26.71 6.88 5.13
N VAL A 401 26.90 7.06 3.82
CA VAL A 401 25.83 6.91 2.82
C VAL A 401 25.32 5.48 2.76
N ILE A 402 24.02 5.33 2.76
CA ILE A 402 23.29 4.10 2.50
C ILE A 402 22.03 4.43 1.69
N THR A 403 21.68 3.58 0.74
CA THR A 403 20.40 3.63 0.03
C THR A 403 19.55 2.47 0.51
N LEU A 404 18.49 2.76 1.25
CA LEU A 404 17.54 1.76 1.71
C LEU A 404 16.72 1.22 0.52
N GLU A 405 16.14 0.03 0.67
CA GLU A 405 15.28 -0.55 -0.35
C GLU A 405 14.18 0.41 -0.78
N ARG A 406 14.02 0.59 -2.09
CA ARG A 406 13.01 1.48 -2.65
C ARG A 406 11.62 0.87 -2.57
N MET A 407 10.62 1.72 -2.38
CA MET A 407 9.23 1.34 -2.58
C MET A 407 8.97 1.12 -4.08
N VAL A 408 8.31 0.04 -4.42
CA VAL A 408 7.83 -0.23 -5.79
C VAL A 408 6.37 0.21 -5.86
N PHE A 409 6.08 1.14 -6.76
CA PHE A 409 4.74 1.66 -6.95
C PHE A 409 4.09 1.04 -8.19
N PRO A 410 2.79 0.69 -8.13
CA PRO A 410 2.08 0.17 -9.27
C PRO A 410 1.94 1.24 -10.37
N GLU A 411 2.00 0.80 -11.62
CA GLU A 411 1.74 1.69 -12.76
C GLU A 411 0.23 1.98 -12.89
N PRO A 412 -0.15 3.21 -13.24
CA PRO A 412 -1.54 3.58 -13.42
C PRO A 412 -2.20 2.80 -14.56
N VAL A 413 -3.49 2.50 -14.39
CA VAL A 413 -4.26 1.65 -15.33
C VAL A 413 -5.34 2.40 -16.11
N ILE A 414 -5.72 3.59 -15.67
CA ILE A 414 -6.65 4.46 -16.40
C ILE A 414 -6.05 5.85 -16.60
N HIS A 415 -6.55 6.56 -17.62
CA HIS A 415 -6.23 7.96 -17.83
C HIS A 415 -7.41 8.77 -18.34
N VAL A 416 -7.34 10.06 -18.08
CA VAL A 416 -8.38 11.04 -18.38
C VAL A 416 -7.70 12.29 -18.92
N ALA A 417 -8.27 12.88 -19.97
CA ALA A 417 -7.88 14.20 -20.44
C ALA A 417 -8.47 15.28 -19.53
N VAL A 418 -7.67 16.25 -19.14
CA VAL A 418 -8.08 17.39 -18.32
C VAL A 418 -7.79 18.68 -19.06
N GLU A 419 -8.80 19.53 -19.22
CA GLU A 419 -8.68 20.81 -19.90
C GLU A 419 -9.08 21.95 -18.97
N PRO A 420 -8.25 22.98 -18.79
CA PRO A 420 -8.61 24.13 -17.98
C PRO A 420 -9.76 24.89 -18.63
N LYS A 421 -10.73 25.38 -17.82
CA LYS A 421 -11.85 26.19 -18.33
C LYS A 421 -11.42 27.56 -18.81
N THR A 422 -10.40 28.13 -18.21
CA THR A 422 -9.89 29.47 -18.54
C THR A 422 -8.36 29.48 -18.66
N LYS A 423 -7.80 30.54 -19.29
CA LYS A 423 -6.34 30.71 -19.37
C LYS A 423 -5.68 30.87 -17.99
N VAL A 424 -6.38 31.48 -17.03
CA VAL A 424 -5.89 31.59 -15.64
C VAL A 424 -5.83 30.24 -14.96
N ASP A 425 -6.78 29.36 -15.25
CA ASP A 425 -6.78 27.99 -14.71
C ASP A 425 -5.65 27.15 -15.30
N GLN A 426 -5.15 27.47 -16.49
CA GLN A 426 -4.06 26.72 -17.13
C GLN A 426 -2.75 26.78 -16.32
N GLU A 427 -2.36 27.99 -15.87
CA GLU A 427 -1.16 28.14 -15.04
C GLU A 427 -1.33 27.48 -13.67
N LYS A 428 -2.47 27.70 -13.03
CA LYS A 428 -2.81 27.09 -11.75
C LYS A 428 -2.88 25.56 -11.84
N MET A 429 -3.44 25.03 -12.94
CA MET A 429 -3.54 23.60 -13.18
C MET A 429 -2.16 22.93 -13.25
N GLY A 430 -1.20 23.54 -13.95
CA GLY A 430 0.17 23.01 -14.00
C GLY A 430 0.82 22.92 -12.62
N ILE A 431 0.64 23.95 -11.78
CA ILE A 431 1.15 23.97 -10.40
C ILE A 431 0.43 22.89 -9.55
N ALA A 432 -0.90 22.80 -9.64
CA ALA A 432 -1.68 21.85 -8.91
C ALA A 432 -1.31 20.40 -9.25
N LEU A 433 -1.26 20.07 -10.54
CA LEU A 433 -0.91 18.74 -11.04
C LEU A 433 0.51 18.34 -10.62
N ASN A 434 1.49 19.24 -10.69
CA ASN A 434 2.85 18.96 -10.23
C ASN A 434 2.90 18.65 -8.73
N ARG A 435 2.18 19.38 -7.90
CA ARG A 435 2.12 19.12 -6.46
C ARG A 435 1.45 17.81 -6.15
N LEU A 436 0.31 17.51 -6.78
CA LEU A 436 -0.39 16.23 -6.61
C LEU A 436 0.47 15.05 -7.06
N ALA A 437 1.23 15.18 -8.15
CA ALA A 437 2.16 14.16 -8.63
C ALA A 437 3.38 13.94 -7.70
N GLN A 438 3.79 14.97 -6.94
CA GLN A 438 4.81 14.82 -5.89
C GLN A 438 4.28 14.08 -4.67
N GLU A 439 3.01 14.27 -4.34
CA GLU A 439 2.35 13.59 -3.21
C GLU A 439 2.07 12.11 -3.51
N ASP A 440 1.66 11.82 -4.74
CA ASP A 440 1.21 10.48 -5.16
C ASP A 440 2.05 9.94 -6.34
N PRO A 441 2.98 9.01 -6.09
CA PRO A 441 3.80 8.40 -7.13
C PRO A 441 3.02 7.54 -8.13
N SER A 442 1.79 7.10 -7.83
CA SER A 442 0.93 6.38 -8.79
C SER A 442 0.15 7.32 -9.71
N PHE A 443 0.16 8.61 -9.40
CA PHE A 443 -0.42 9.64 -10.25
C PHE A 443 0.59 10.13 -11.27
N ARG A 444 0.25 10.05 -12.55
CA ARG A 444 1.10 10.51 -13.65
C ARG A 444 0.43 11.64 -14.42
N VAL A 445 1.22 12.59 -14.84
CA VAL A 445 0.79 13.72 -15.66
C VAL A 445 1.66 13.76 -16.91
N ARG A 446 1.03 13.82 -18.09
CA ARG A 446 1.73 14.00 -19.36
C ARG A 446 0.94 14.95 -20.26
N THR A 447 1.64 15.62 -21.13
CA THR A 447 1.02 16.37 -22.24
C THR A 447 1.04 15.48 -23.47
N ASP A 448 -0.09 15.32 -24.12
CA ASP A 448 -0.18 14.64 -25.41
C ASP A 448 0.38 15.59 -26.49
N GLU A 449 1.41 15.13 -27.20
CA GLU A 449 2.12 15.96 -28.18
C GLU A 449 1.29 16.25 -29.43
N GLU A 450 0.34 15.37 -29.78
CA GLU A 450 -0.51 15.53 -30.97
C GLU A 450 -1.72 16.42 -30.68
N SER A 451 -2.40 16.20 -29.57
CA SER A 451 -3.61 16.95 -29.22
C SER A 451 -3.33 18.19 -28.36
N GLY A 452 -2.16 18.28 -27.73
CA GLY A 452 -1.82 19.31 -26.75
C GLY A 452 -2.59 19.19 -25.43
N GLN A 453 -3.37 18.13 -25.23
CA GLN A 453 -4.15 17.90 -24.03
C GLN A 453 -3.27 17.45 -22.87
N THR A 454 -3.65 17.85 -21.66
CA THR A 454 -3.07 17.31 -20.44
C THR A 454 -3.78 16.01 -20.07
N ILE A 455 -3.03 14.91 -20.02
CA ILE A 455 -3.51 13.59 -19.65
C ILE A 455 -3.05 13.30 -18.22
N ILE A 456 -3.99 12.98 -17.35
CA ILE A 456 -3.73 12.47 -16.00
C ILE A 456 -4.03 10.97 -15.94
N SER A 457 -3.22 10.22 -15.22
CA SER A 457 -3.33 8.77 -15.10
C SER A 457 -3.32 8.34 -13.64
N GLY A 458 -4.11 7.33 -13.29
CA GLY A 458 -4.26 6.85 -11.92
C GLY A 458 -4.70 5.39 -11.81
N MET A 459 -4.94 4.94 -10.59
CA MET A 459 -5.24 3.54 -10.27
C MET A 459 -6.71 3.15 -10.48
N GLY A 460 -7.61 4.13 -10.50
CA GLY A 460 -9.05 3.91 -10.68
C GLY A 460 -9.82 5.19 -10.90
N GLU A 461 -11.11 5.06 -11.21
CA GLU A 461 -12.00 6.22 -11.43
C GLU A 461 -12.10 7.11 -10.19
N LEU A 462 -12.30 6.50 -9.02
CA LEU A 462 -12.41 7.23 -7.75
C LEU A 462 -11.11 7.97 -7.43
N HIS A 463 -9.96 7.36 -7.69
CA HIS A 463 -8.66 8.00 -7.50
C HIS A 463 -8.55 9.29 -8.31
N LEU A 464 -8.83 9.24 -9.62
CA LEU A 464 -8.77 10.43 -10.48
C LEU A 464 -9.84 11.46 -10.14
N GLU A 465 -11.05 11.04 -9.77
CA GLU A 465 -12.14 11.92 -9.33
C GLU A 465 -11.71 12.74 -8.10
N ILE A 466 -11.11 12.09 -7.11
CA ILE A 466 -10.62 12.75 -5.89
C ILE A 466 -9.53 13.77 -6.21
N LEU A 467 -8.58 13.42 -7.08
CA LEU A 467 -7.50 14.33 -7.46
C LEU A 467 -8.02 15.56 -8.23
N VAL A 468 -9.00 15.38 -9.11
CA VAL A 468 -9.65 16.49 -9.81
C VAL A 468 -10.45 17.37 -8.84
N ASP A 469 -11.15 16.79 -7.88
CA ASP A 469 -11.85 17.54 -6.85
C ASP A 469 -10.90 18.30 -5.91
N ARG A 470 -9.74 17.70 -5.58
CA ARG A 470 -8.65 18.39 -4.87
C ARG A 470 -8.10 19.59 -5.66
N MET A 471 -7.92 19.47 -6.98
CA MET A 471 -7.52 20.60 -7.81
C MET A 471 -8.50 21.77 -7.65
N ARG A 472 -9.79 21.48 -7.63
CA ARG A 472 -10.82 22.51 -7.47
C ARG A 472 -10.81 23.12 -6.07
N ARG A 473 -10.80 22.31 -5.01
CA ARG A 473 -10.93 22.77 -3.61
C ARG A 473 -9.67 23.42 -3.08
N GLU A 474 -8.52 22.79 -3.31
CA GLU A 474 -7.24 23.24 -2.71
C GLU A 474 -6.53 24.29 -3.55
N PHE A 475 -6.69 24.23 -4.88
CA PHE A 475 -5.95 25.10 -5.81
C PHE A 475 -6.84 26.09 -6.56
N GLY A 476 -8.16 25.99 -6.42
CA GLY A 476 -9.11 26.84 -7.11
C GLY A 476 -9.04 26.72 -8.64
N VAL A 477 -8.83 25.49 -9.15
CA VAL A 477 -8.73 25.18 -10.58
C VAL A 477 -10.03 24.58 -11.08
N GLU A 478 -10.64 25.21 -12.06
CA GLU A 478 -11.80 24.68 -12.78
C GLU A 478 -11.32 23.99 -14.08
N ALA A 479 -11.63 22.71 -14.22
CA ALA A 479 -11.24 21.92 -15.38
C ALA A 479 -12.41 21.11 -15.93
N ASN A 480 -12.41 20.88 -17.25
CA ASN A 480 -13.24 19.89 -17.91
C ASN A 480 -12.50 18.56 -17.90
N VAL A 481 -13.21 17.50 -17.57
CA VAL A 481 -12.67 16.14 -17.47
C VAL A 481 -13.28 15.29 -18.58
N GLY A 482 -12.44 14.70 -19.42
CA GLY A 482 -12.88 13.80 -20.47
C GLY A 482 -13.32 12.43 -19.95
N ALA A 483 -13.82 11.57 -20.83
CA ALA A 483 -14.17 10.21 -20.46
C ALA A 483 -12.92 9.38 -20.11
N PRO A 484 -13.00 8.48 -19.13
CA PRO A 484 -11.89 7.58 -18.79
C PRO A 484 -11.47 6.72 -19.98
N GLN A 485 -10.18 6.54 -20.14
CA GLN A 485 -9.60 5.69 -21.16
C GLN A 485 -8.68 4.65 -20.53
N VAL A 486 -8.61 3.49 -21.16
CA VAL A 486 -7.78 2.37 -20.70
C VAL A 486 -6.33 2.61 -21.09
N ALA A 487 -5.41 2.36 -20.19
CA ALA A 487 -3.98 2.34 -20.47
C ALA A 487 -3.57 1.01 -21.09
N TYR A 488 -3.71 0.90 -22.39
CA TYR A 488 -3.22 -0.25 -23.15
C TYR A 488 -1.69 -0.32 -23.16
N ARG A 489 -1.15 -1.50 -23.47
CA ARG A 489 0.29 -1.74 -23.65
C ARG A 489 0.50 -2.51 -24.96
N GLU A 490 1.73 -2.52 -25.43
CA GLU A 490 2.15 -3.34 -26.57
C GLU A 490 3.22 -4.35 -26.16
N ALA A 491 3.19 -5.53 -26.74
CA ALA A 491 4.21 -6.56 -26.55
C ALA A 491 4.47 -7.28 -27.87
N VAL A 492 5.45 -8.19 -27.89
CA VAL A 492 5.81 -8.97 -29.07
C VAL A 492 5.63 -10.47 -28.80
N ARG A 493 5.35 -11.24 -29.86
CA ARG A 493 5.19 -12.69 -29.77
C ARG A 493 6.38 -13.48 -30.30
N LYS A 494 7.20 -12.87 -31.16
CA LYS A 494 8.27 -13.56 -31.88
C LYS A 494 9.62 -12.94 -31.61
N SER A 495 10.65 -13.76 -31.63
CA SER A 495 12.04 -13.31 -31.65
C SER A 495 12.43 -12.86 -33.07
N VAL A 496 13.07 -11.73 -33.17
CA VAL A 496 13.53 -11.12 -34.43
C VAL A 496 14.90 -10.50 -34.25
N GLU A 497 15.79 -10.77 -35.19
CA GLU A 497 17.05 -10.05 -35.34
C GLU A 497 16.88 -8.92 -36.33
N GLN A 498 17.37 -7.73 -35.99
CA GLN A 498 17.17 -6.55 -36.79
C GLN A 498 18.40 -5.64 -36.77
N GLU A 499 18.79 -5.20 -37.97
CA GLU A 499 19.75 -4.15 -38.20
C GLU A 499 19.12 -2.76 -38.01
N GLY A 500 19.87 -1.85 -37.38
CA GLY A 500 19.57 -0.44 -37.36
C GLY A 500 20.79 0.37 -37.75
N LYS A 501 20.67 1.15 -38.82
CA LYS A 501 21.76 1.94 -39.34
C LYS A 501 21.33 3.40 -39.52
N PHE A 502 21.98 4.28 -38.80
CA PHE A 502 21.77 5.71 -38.90
C PHE A 502 22.99 6.37 -39.50
N VAL A 503 22.82 6.94 -40.69
CA VAL A 503 23.86 7.66 -41.40
C VAL A 503 23.32 9.02 -41.82
N LYS A 504 23.95 10.09 -41.42
CA LYS A 504 23.62 11.48 -41.84
C LYS A 504 24.89 12.24 -42.19
N GLN A 505 24.96 12.70 -43.40
CA GLN A 505 26.01 13.62 -43.88
C GLN A 505 25.42 14.99 -44.14
N SER A 506 25.88 16.02 -43.46
CA SER A 506 25.46 17.40 -43.67
C SER A 506 26.72 18.26 -43.55
N GLY A 507 27.30 18.65 -44.67
CA GLY A 507 28.34 19.68 -44.86
C GLY A 507 29.36 19.90 -43.73
N GLY A 508 29.92 18.85 -43.16
CA GLY A 508 30.82 18.85 -42.00
C GLY A 508 31.04 17.46 -41.45
N ARG A 509 31.24 17.32 -40.12
CA ARG A 509 31.34 16.04 -39.44
C ARG A 509 30.03 15.27 -39.58
N GLY A 510 30.08 14.05 -40.15
CA GLY A 510 28.92 13.19 -40.33
C GLY A 510 28.44 12.55 -39.02
N GLN A 511 27.34 11.81 -39.10
CA GLN A 511 26.83 10.99 -38.00
C GLN A 511 26.72 9.54 -38.49
N TYR A 512 27.27 8.59 -37.73
CA TYR A 512 27.24 7.18 -38.05
C TYR A 512 26.96 6.34 -36.80
N GLY A 513 25.88 5.59 -36.85
CA GLY A 513 25.57 4.57 -35.83
C GLY A 513 25.02 3.32 -36.49
N HIS A 514 25.51 2.14 -36.11
CA HIS A 514 25.09 0.86 -36.66
C HIS A 514 25.07 -0.21 -35.60
N VAL A 515 23.91 -0.84 -35.44
CA VAL A 515 23.67 -1.88 -34.44
C VAL A 515 22.90 -3.03 -35.02
N TRP A 516 23.17 -4.23 -34.51
CA TRP A 516 22.33 -5.41 -34.67
C TRP A 516 21.77 -5.79 -33.32
N ILE A 517 20.46 -5.87 -33.23
CA ILE A 517 19.74 -6.25 -32.02
C ILE A 517 18.90 -7.49 -32.26
N LYS A 518 18.73 -8.29 -31.22
CA LYS A 518 17.75 -9.37 -31.15
C LYS A 518 16.65 -8.94 -30.18
N LEU A 519 15.43 -8.81 -30.67
CA LEU A 519 14.24 -8.54 -29.88
C LEU A 519 13.51 -9.82 -29.60
N GLU A 520 13.22 -10.12 -28.34
CA GLU A 520 12.53 -11.31 -27.88
C GLU A 520 11.40 -10.94 -26.89
N PRO A 521 10.30 -11.72 -26.84
CA PRO A 521 9.36 -11.61 -25.75
C PRO A 521 10.02 -11.96 -24.43
N ASN A 522 9.68 -11.23 -23.37
CA ASN A 522 10.07 -11.54 -22.01
C ASN A 522 8.88 -12.13 -21.24
N GLU A 523 9.12 -12.67 -20.06
CA GLU A 523 8.07 -13.15 -19.17
C GLU A 523 7.14 -12.00 -18.75
N ALA A 524 5.86 -12.28 -18.65
CA ALA A 524 4.85 -11.30 -18.26
C ALA A 524 5.20 -10.64 -16.92
N GLY A 525 5.18 -9.31 -16.91
CA GLY A 525 5.50 -8.51 -15.73
C GLY A 525 6.99 -8.26 -15.47
N LYS A 526 7.92 -8.83 -16.26
CA LYS A 526 9.36 -8.56 -16.11
C LYS A 526 9.82 -7.26 -16.76
N GLY A 527 8.98 -6.64 -17.57
CA GLY A 527 9.31 -5.37 -18.20
C GLY A 527 10.41 -5.46 -19.24
N PHE A 528 11.25 -4.42 -19.30
CA PHE A 528 12.33 -4.32 -20.29
C PHE A 528 13.66 -4.82 -19.72
N GLU A 529 14.31 -5.70 -20.48
CA GLU A 529 15.64 -6.23 -20.18
C GLU A 529 16.59 -5.92 -21.35
N PHE A 530 17.75 -5.37 -21.05
CA PHE A 530 18.82 -5.14 -22.02
C PHE A 530 20.02 -6.04 -21.73
N ILE A 531 20.53 -6.71 -22.76
CA ILE A 531 21.69 -7.60 -22.68
C ILE A 531 22.74 -7.14 -23.69
N ASP A 532 23.96 -6.94 -23.21
CA ASP A 532 25.14 -6.71 -24.05
C ASP A 532 25.86 -8.04 -24.32
N MET A 533 25.89 -8.44 -25.58
CA MET A 533 26.62 -9.60 -26.09
C MET A 533 27.59 -9.25 -27.22
N VAL A 534 28.03 -7.99 -27.30
CA VAL A 534 28.95 -7.52 -28.34
C VAL A 534 30.30 -8.23 -28.20
N LYS A 535 30.80 -8.78 -29.32
CA LYS A 535 32.09 -9.44 -29.38
C LYS A 535 33.04 -8.67 -30.29
N GLY A 536 34.34 -8.69 -29.95
CA GLY A 536 35.37 -8.14 -30.78
C GLY A 536 35.40 -6.60 -30.92
N GLY A 537 34.58 -5.87 -30.10
CA GLY A 537 34.57 -4.40 -30.14
C GLY A 537 33.88 -3.83 -31.35
N SER A 538 32.97 -4.56 -32.01
CA SER A 538 32.21 -4.10 -33.17
C SER A 538 31.37 -2.86 -32.84
N VAL A 539 30.91 -2.73 -31.61
CA VAL A 539 30.39 -1.51 -31.02
C VAL A 539 31.30 -1.10 -29.86
N PRO A 540 31.92 0.09 -29.89
CA PRO A 540 32.74 0.58 -28.78
C PRO A 540 31.97 0.64 -27.46
N ARG A 541 32.59 0.25 -26.35
CA ARG A 541 31.96 0.20 -25.03
C ARG A 541 31.34 1.52 -24.59
N GLU A 542 31.92 2.64 -25.00
CA GLU A 542 31.41 4.00 -24.72
C GLU A 542 30.05 4.28 -25.34
N PHE A 543 29.67 3.57 -26.43
CA PHE A 543 28.37 3.78 -27.12
C PHE A 543 27.29 2.79 -26.69
N ILE A 544 27.61 1.73 -25.95
CA ILE A 544 26.63 0.74 -25.46
C ILE A 544 25.57 1.40 -24.56
N PRO A 545 25.92 2.28 -23.60
CA PRO A 545 24.92 3.01 -22.81
C PRO A 545 24.00 3.89 -23.68
N ALA A 546 24.49 4.46 -24.77
CA ALA A 546 23.70 5.24 -25.70
C ALA A 546 22.69 4.38 -26.46
N VAL A 547 23.06 3.13 -26.83
CA VAL A 547 22.15 2.13 -27.41
C VAL A 547 21.03 1.82 -26.44
N GLU A 548 21.35 1.46 -25.19
CA GLU A 548 20.33 1.16 -24.17
C GLU A 548 19.39 2.36 -23.93
N LYS A 549 19.96 3.56 -23.84
CA LYS A 549 19.19 4.78 -23.69
C LYS A 549 18.23 5.01 -24.86
N GLY A 550 18.70 4.79 -26.11
CA GLY A 550 17.87 4.88 -27.31
C GLY A 550 16.70 3.88 -27.31
N LEU A 551 16.94 2.66 -26.85
CA LEU A 551 15.90 1.66 -26.68
C LEU A 551 14.87 2.11 -25.63
N ARG A 552 15.33 2.53 -24.45
CA ARG A 552 14.46 2.98 -23.35
C ARG A 552 13.59 4.18 -23.72
N GLU A 553 14.13 5.13 -24.48
CA GLU A 553 13.37 6.29 -24.96
C GLU A 553 12.35 5.92 -26.06
N THR A 554 12.51 4.78 -26.72
CA THR A 554 11.59 4.31 -27.75
C THR A 554 10.43 3.49 -27.16
N LEU A 555 10.63 2.82 -26.02
CA LEU A 555 9.62 1.99 -25.38
C LEU A 555 8.26 2.68 -25.13
N PRO A 556 8.18 3.96 -24.73
CA PRO A 556 6.90 4.62 -24.49
C PRO A 556 5.99 4.73 -25.73
N ASN A 557 6.54 4.59 -26.93
CA ASN A 557 5.84 4.76 -28.19
C ASN A 557 5.92 3.51 -29.05
N GLY A 558 4.99 2.58 -28.85
CA GLY A 558 4.89 1.34 -29.61
C GLY A 558 4.46 1.56 -31.07
N VAL A 559 4.57 0.50 -31.89
CA VAL A 559 4.37 0.57 -33.35
C VAL A 559 2.95 0.27 -33.80
N LEU A 560 2.08 -0.30 -32.93
CA LEU A 560 0.68 -0.62 -33.28
C LEU A 560 -0.23 0.60 -33.16
N ALA A 561 -0.26 1.20 -31.99
CA ALA A 561 -1.12 2.33 -31.67
C ALA A 561 -0.43 3.35 -30.77
N GLY A 562 0.90 3.29 -30.64
CA GLY A 562 1.70 4.23 -29.86
C GLY A 562 1.59 4.01 -28.35
N PHE A 563 1.16 2.84 -27.89
CA PHE A 563 1.15 2.51 -26.46
C PHE A 563 2.52 2.04 -25.98
N PRO A 564 2.83 2.20 -24.70
CA PRO A 564 4.11 1.74 -24.16
C PRO A 564 4.33 0.24 -24.39
N VAL A 565 5.56 -0.10 -24.77
CA VAL A 565 5.98 -1.50 -24.97
C VAL A 565 6.47 -2.06 -23.66
N VAL A 566 6.01 -3.26 -23.30
CA VAL A 566 6.36 -3.99 -22.07
C VAL A 566 6.79 -5.42 -22.39
N ASP A 567 7.45 -6.06 -21.42
CA ASP A 567 7.81 -7.47 -21.44
C ASP A 567 8.59 -7.87 -22.69
N VAL A 568 9.67 -7.11 -22.95
CA VAL A 568 10.59 -7.36 -24.06
C VAL A 568 12.03 -7.43 -23.57
N LYS A 569 12.78 -8.32 -24.19
CA LYS A 569 14.22 -8.47 -24.00
C LYS A 569 14.94 -8.09 -25.28
N VAL A 570 15.93 -7.20 -25.17
CA VAL A 570 16.74 -6.76 -26.30
C VAL A 570 18.19 -7.11 -26.03
N THR A 571 18.76 -7.89 -26.93
CA THR A 571 20.18 -8.24 -26.92
C THR A 571 20.89 -7.49 -28.03
N LEU A 572 21.86 -6.66 -27.67
CA LEU A 572 22.81 -6.07 -28.61
C LEU A 572 23.94 -7.07 -28.84
N PHE A 573 24.12 -7.54 -30.09
CA PHE A 573 25.10 -8.60 -30.36
C PHE A 573 26.14 -8.23 -31.42
N ASP A 574 25.86 -7.24 -32.28
CA ASP A 574 26.81 -6.81 -33.31
C ASP A 574 26.53 -5.34 -33.73
N GLY A 575 27.40 -4.80 -34.56
CA GLY A 575 27.30 -3.47 -35.12
C GLY A 575 28.56 -3.05 -35.84
N SER A 576 28.68 -1.78 -36.16
CA SER A 576 29.92 -1.17 -36.64
C SER A 576 30.00 0.29 -36.28
N TYR A 577 31.18 0.85 -36.29
CA TYR A 577 31.42 2.25 -36.00
C TYR A 577 32.32 2.88 -37.07
N HIS A 578 32.36 4.21 -37.10
CA HIS A 578 33.24 4.98 -37.90
C HIS A 578 34.06 5.91 -37.01
N ASP A 579 35.41 5.89 -37.15
CA ASP A 579 36.32 6.56 -36.23
C ASP A 579 36.08 8.07 -36.06
N VAL A 580 35.53 8.74 -37.08
CA VAL A 580 35.30 10.18 -37.08
C VAL A 580 33.84 10.55 -36.85
N ASP A 581 32.89 9.77 -37.43
CA ASP A 581 31.46 10.13 -37.52
C ASP A 581 30.59 9.45 -36.49
N SER A 582 31.12 8.47 -35.77
CA SER A 582 30.36 7.82 -34.70
C SER A 582 30.27 8.71 -33.45
N ASN A 583 29.10 8.75 -32.87
CA ASN A 583 28.81 9.47 -31.64
C ASN A 583 27.59 8.82 -30.92
N GLU A 584 27.42 9.18 -29.67
CA GLU A 584 26.32 8.65 -28.82
C GLU A 584 24.93 8.87 -29.47
N ASN A 585 24.68 10.03 -30.02
CA ASN A 585 23.39 10.35 -30.62
C ASN A 585 23.10 9.49 -31.87
N ALA A 586 24.11 9.20 -32.68
CA ALA A 586 23.97 8.32 -33.85
C ALA A 586 23.64 6.87 -33.43
N PHE A 587 24.29 6.35 -32.40
CA PHE A 587 23.98 5.02 -31.87
C PHE A 587 22.61 4.95 -31.19
N LYS A 588 22.20 6.01 -30.48
CA LYS A 588 20.86 6.16 -29.93
C LYS A 588 19.79 6.10 -31.02
N MET A 589 19.99 6.83 -32.13
CA MET A 589 19.07 6.83 -33.26
C MET A 589 19.06 5.47 -33.98
N ALA A 590 20.22 4.85 -34.18
CA ALA A 590 20.30 3.52 -34.79
C ALA A 590 19.57 2.46 -33.96
N ALA A 591 19.71 2.49 -32.63
CA ALA A 591 18.99 1.61 -31.71
C ALA A 591 17.47 1.81 -31.78
N SER A 592 17.00 3.04 -31.78
CA SER A 592 15.57 3.37 -31.92
C SER A 592 14.98 2.85 -33.25
N MET A 593 15.71 3.02 -34.36
CA MET A 593 15.30 2.53 -35.68
C MET A 593 15.23 1.00 -35.68
N ALA A 594 16.31 0.34 -35.20
CA ALA A 594 16.33 -1.12 -35.10
C ALA A 594 15.18 -1.68 -34.29
N PHE A 595 14.87 -1.06 -33.15
CA PHE A 595 13.80 -1.49 -32.26
C PHE A 595 12.42 -1.36 -32.92
N LYS A 596 12.12 -0.22 -33.56
CA LYS A 596 10.85 -0.01 -34.26
C LYS A 596 10.63 -1.02 -35.40
N ASP A 597 11.68 -1.28 -36.17
CA ASP A 597 11.61 -2.23 -37.28
C ASP A 597 11.52 -3.69 -36.79
N ALA A 598 12.23 -4.04 -35.71
CA ALA A 598 12.11 -5.33 -35.05
C ALA A 598 10.69 -5.53 -34.51
N MET A 599 10.13 -4.54 -33.83
CA MET A 599 8.75 -4.59 -33.32
C MET A 599 7.73 -4.92 -34.43
N ARG A 600 7.80 -4.26 -35.58
CA ARG A 600 6.89 -4.50 -36.71
C ARG A 600 6.95 -5.94 -37.21
N LYS A 601 8.12 -6.57 -37.16
CA LYS A 601 8.37 -7.95 -37.62
C LYS A 601 8.10 -8.99 -36.52
N ALA A 602 8.14 -8.61 -35.28
CA ALA A 602 8.01 -9.52 -34.12
C ALA A 602 6.57 -9.89 -33.76
N SER A 603 5.61 -9.67 -34.64
CA SER A 603 4.18 -9.89 -34.40
C SER A 603 3.69 -9.13 -33.15
N PRO A 604 3.66 -7.81 -33.21
CA PRO A 604 3.26 -7.00 -32.07
C PRO A 604 1.77 -7.21 -31.74
N VAL A 605 1.45 -7.20 -30.46
CA VAL A 605 0.09 -7.39 -29.93
C VAL A 605 -0.26 -6.28 -28.94
N LEU A 606 -1.56 -5.98 -28.85
CA LEU A 606 -2.10 -5.06 -27.88
C LEU A 606 -2.44 -5.82 -26.59
N LEU A 607 -2.05 -5.29 -25.45
CA LEU A 607 -2.38 -5.80 -24.13
C LEU A 607 -3.41 -4.88 -23.47
N GLU A 608 -4.42 -5.51 -22.85
CA GLU A 608 -5.43 -4.82 -22.03
C GLU A 608 -5.30 -5.19 -20.55
N PRO A 609 -5.57 -4.26 -19.61
CA PRO A 609 -5.54 -4.55 -18.21
C PRO A 609 -6.76 -5.37 -17.79
N MET A 610 -6.51 -6.45 -17.04
CA MET A 610 -7.51 -7.32 -16.45
C MET A 610 -7.67 -6.98 -14.98
N MET A 611 -8.90 -6.84 -14.55
CA MET A 611 -9.27 -6.57 -13.17
C MET A 611 -9.74 -7.86 -12.50
N ALA A 612 -9.23 -8.14 -11.30
CA ALA A 612 -9.85 -9.10 -10.41
C ALA A 612 -11.08 -8.44 -9.80
N VAL A 613 -12.25 -9.00 -10.10
CA VAL A 613 -13.54 -8.47 -9.67
C VAL A 613 -14.19 -9.48 -8.72
N GLU A 614 -14.63 -9.01 -7.58
CA GLU A 614 -15.40 -9.79 -6.63
C GLU A 614 -16.73 -9.10 -6.38
N VAL A 615 -17.81 -9.83 -6.52
CA VAL A 615 -19.17 -9.31 -6.31
C VAL A 615 -19.85 -10.10 -5.20
N GLU A 616 -20.28 -9.40 -4.17
CA GLU A 616 -21.15 -9.94 -3.11
C GLU A 616 -22.61 -9.63 -3.46
N THR A 617 -23.41 -10.66 -3.63
CA THR A 617 -24.81 -10.54 -4.03
C THR A 617 -25.69 -11.55 -3.31
N PRO A 618 -26.94 -11.20 -2.97
CA PRO A 618 -27.92 -12.21 -2.56
C PRO A 618 -28.10 -13.28 -3.65
N GLU A 619 -28.39 -14.50 -3.26
CA GLU A 619 -28.57 -15.65 -4.15
C GLU A 619 -29.57 -15.39 -5.27
N ASP A 620 -30.66 -14.66 -5.00
CA ASP A 620 -31.71 -14.31 -5.95
C ASP A 620 -31.20 -13.52 -7.17
N TYR A 621 -30.12 -12.75 -7.02
CA TYR A 621 -29.54 -11.93 -8.10
C TYR A 621 -28.28 -12.54 -8.72
N MET A 622 -27.80 -13.65 -8.20
CA MET A 622 -26.54 -14.29 -8.62
C MET A 622 -26.51 -14.56 -10.13
N GLY A 623 -27.58 -15.14 -10.66
CA GLY A 623 -27.67 -15.47 -12.09
C GLY A 623 -27.55 -14.22 -12.99
N ASN A 624 -28.21 -13.13 -12.60
CA ASN A 624 -28.14 -11.86 -13.34
C ASN A 624 -26.75 -11.23 -13.29
N VAL A 625 -26.11 -11.27 -12.12
CA VAL A 625 -24.74 -10.75 -11.94
C VAL A 625 -23.72 -11.58 -12.73
N MET A 626 -23.81 -12.91 -12.68
CA MET A 626 -22.92 -13.79 -13.46
C MET A 626 -23.12 -13.59 -14.96
N GLY A 627 -24.37 -13.44 -15.41
CA GLY A 627 -24.69 -13.17 -16.81
C GLY A 627 -24.11 -11.82 -17.28
N ASP A 628 -24.22 -10.78 -16.47
CA ASP A 628 -23.65 -9.45 -16.77
C ASP A 628 -22.11 -9.49 -16.81
N LEU A 629 -21.45 -10.13 -15.84
CA LEU A 629 -19.99 -10.28 -15.84
C LEU A 629 -19.49 -11.05 -17.06
N SER A 630 -20.19 -12.12 -17.45
CA SER A 630 -19.87 -12.88 -18.65
C SER A 630 -20.10 -12.05 -19.92
N GLY A 631 -21.16 -11.24 -19.97
CA GLY A 631 -21.42 -10.30 -21.06
C GLY A 631 -20.35 -9.23 -21.22
N ARG A 632 -19.64 -8.90 -20.13
CA ARG A 632 -18.49 -8.00 -20.07
C ARG A 632 -17.15 -8.68 -20.39
N ARG A 633 -17.16 -9.78 -21.09
CA ARG A 633 -15.96 -10.61 -21.36
C ARG A 633 -15.28 -11.13 -20.10
N GLY A 634 -16.01 -11.17 -18.98
CA GLY A 634 -15.48 -11.65 -17.70
C GLY A 634 -15.35 -13.17 -17.69
N ILE A 635 -14.27 -13.65 -17.09
CA ILE A 635 -14.02 -15.05 -16.82
C ILE A 635 -14.34 -15.29 -15.34
N VAL A 636 -15.46 -15.97 -15.06
CA VAL A 636 -15.85 -16.33 -13.70
C VAL A 636 -15.04 -17.53 -13.26
N HIS A 637 -14.24 -17.37 -12.21
CA HIS A 637 -13.35 -18.41 -11.67
C HIS A 637 -14.01 -19.27 -10.61
N GLY A 638 -14.93 -18.70 -9.88
CA GLY A 638 -15.56 -19.41 -8.77
C GLY A 638 -16.65 -18.59 -8.08
N MET A 639 -17.33 -19.30 -7.22
CA MET A 639 -18.39 -18.76 -6.40
C MET A 639 -18.30 -19.39 -5.01
N GLU A 640 -18.42 -18.57 -3.98
CA GLU A 640 -18.34 -18.99 -2.59
C GLU A 640 -19.62 -18.61 -1.85
N ASP A 641 -20.12 -19.54 -1.05
CA ASP A 641 -21.27 -19.27 -0.19
C ASP A 641 -20.81 -18.47 1.03
N GLN A 642 -21.48 -17.35 1.28
CA GLN A 642 -21.31 -16.53 2.46
C GLN A 642 -22.51 -16.72 3.40
N VAL A 643 -22.33 -16.43 4.68
CA VAL A 643 -23.42 -16.51 5.66
C VAL A 643 -24.51 -15.49 5.34
N GLY A 644 -25.77 -15.87 5.55
CA GLY A 644 -26.93 -15.01 5.28
C GLY A 644 -27.45 -15.06 3.85
N GLY A 645 -27.13 -16.12 3.06
CA GLY A 645 -27.61 -16.27 1.69
C GLY A 645 -26.95 -15.33 0.70
N ILE A 646 -25.76 -14.84 1.04
CA ILE A 646 -24.91 -14.04 0.16
C ILE A 646 -23.97 -14.95 -0.63
N LYS A 647 -23.82 -14.70 -1.93
CA LYS A 647 -22.87 -15.35 -2.81
C LYS A 647 -21.74 -14.38 -3.15
N LEU A 648 -20.50 -14.85 -3.02
CA LEU A 648 -19.31 -14.15 -3.50
C LEU A 648 -18.91 -14.70 -4.84
N ILE A 649 -18.99 -13.88 -5.89
CA ILE A 649 -18.61 -14.24 -7.27
C ILE A 649 -17.23 -13.64 -7.53
N LYS A 650 -16.28 -14.49 -7.96
CA LYS A 650 -14.92 -14.07 -8.33
C LYS A 650 -14.76 -14.17 -9.85
N ALA A 651 -14.34 -13.08 -10.49
CA ALA A 651 -14.16 -13.01 -11.92
C ALA A 651 -12.93 -12.16 -12.30
N GLU A 652 -12.42 -12.41 -13.49
CA GLU A 652 -11.48 -11.52 -14.16
C GLU A 652 -12.19 -10.84 -15.33
N VAL A 653 -12.21 -9.52 -15.32
CA VAL A 653 -12.91 -8.71 -16.32
C VAL A 653 -11.98 -7.64 -16.87
N PRO A 654 -11.97 -7.41 -18.21
CA PRO A 654 -11.20 -6.30 -18.77
C PRO A 654 -11.67 -4.95 -18.22
N LEU A 655 -10.74 -4.08 -17.86
CA LEU A 655 -11.06 -2.76 -17.31
C LEU A 655 -11.99 -1.95 -18.23
N ALA A 656 -11.80 -2.06 -19.55
CA ALA A 656 -12.65 -1.36 -20.53
C ALA A 656 -14.14 -1.67 -20.38
N GLU A 657 -14.49 -2.86 -19.86
CA GLU A 657 -15.87 -3.30 -19.67
C GLU A 657 -16.42 -2.95 -18.28
N MET A 658 -15.59 -2.43 -17.39
CA MET A 658 -15.97 -2.14 -16.01
C MET A 658 -16.41 -0.70 -15.76
N PHE A 659 -16.21 0.20 -16.72
CA PHE A 659 -16.68 1.58 -16.58
C PHE A 659 -18.21 1.62 -16.43
N GLY A 660 -18.67 2.35 -15.40
CA GLY A 660 -20.09 2.45 -15.06
C GLY A 660 -20.70 1.18 -14.43
N TYR A 661 -19.91 0.17 -14.09
CA TYR A 661 -20.39 -1.10 -13.53
C TYR A 661 -21.16 -0.91 -12.20
N SER A 662 -20.74 0.03 -11.36
CA SER A 662 -21.43 0.34 -10.10
C SER A 662 -22.94 0.63 -10.31
N THR A 663 -23.26 1.45 -11.31
CA THR A 663 -24.65 1.79 -11.66
C THR A 663 -25.43 0.57 -12.18
N GLN A 664 -24.78 -0.21 -13.04
CA GLN A 664 -25.40 -1.42 -13.60
C GLN A 664 -25.64 -2.47 -12.51
N LEU A 665 -24.69 -2.70 -11.63
CA LEU A 665 -24.82 -3.65 -10.52
C LEU A 665 -25.95 -3.27 -9.57
N ARG A 666 -26.06 -1.98 -9.24
CA ARG A 666 -27.19 -1.47 -8.43
C ARG A 666 -28.54 -1.75 -9.09
N SER A 667 -28.64 -1.55 -10.39
CA SER A 667 -29.86 -1.85 -11.15
C SER A 667 -30.19 -3.35 -11.14
N LEU A 668 -29.21 -4.22 -11.36
CA LEU A 668 -29.39 -5.67 -11.40
C LEU A 668 -29.74 -6.29 -10.05
N SER A 669 -29.28 -5.71 -8.96
CA SER A 669 -29.40 -6.24 -7.60
C SER A 669 -30.35 -5.45 -6.70
N GLN A 670 -31.05 -4.46 -7.25
CA GLN A 670 -31.90 -3.54 -6.49
C GLN A 670 -31.12 -2.86 -5.32
N GLY A 671 -29.84 -2.55 -5.56
CA GLY A 671 -28.96 -1.94 -4.58
C GLY A 671 -28.41 -2.87 -3.50
N ARG A 672 -28.66 -4.20 -3.61
CA ARG A 672 -28.26 -5.17 -2.57
C ARG A 672 -26.91 -5.83 -2.81
N ALA A 673 -26.34 -5.69 -4.01
CA ALA A 673 -25.00 -6.20 -4.31
C ALA A 673 -23.95 -5.10 -4.15
N THR A 674 -22.76 -5.53 -3.74
CA THR A 674 -21.56 -4.71 -3.68
C THR A 674 -20.47 -5.37 -4.49
N TYR A 675 -19.48 -4.60 -4.96
CA TYR A 675 -18.33 -5.16 -5.64
C TYR A 675 -17.06 -4.43 -5.25
N SER A 676 -15.96 -5.14 -5.45
CA SER A 676 -14.63 -4.57 -5.45
C SER A 676 -13.89 -5.03 -6.71
N MET A 677 -12.95 -4.24 -7.18
CA MET A 677 -12.06 -4.64 -8.26
C MET A 677 -10.66 -4.10 -8.01
N GLU A 678 -9.66 -4.88 -8.41
CA GLU A 678 -8.27 -4.47 -8.36
C GLU A 678 -7.56 -4.88 -9.65
N PHE A 679 -6.51 -4.16 -10.02
CA PHE A 679 -5.67 -4.54 -11.15
C PHE A 679 -4.99 -5.88 -10.86
N LYS A 680 -5.08 -6.83 -11.79
CA LYS A 680 -4.46 -8.14 -11.67
C LYS A 680 -3.24 -8.30 -12.58
N HIS A 681 -3.43 -8.19 -13.88
CA HIS A 681 -2.37 -8.34 -14.88
C HIS A 681 -2.82 -7.75 -16.23
N TYR A 682 -1.87 -7.64 -17.15
CA TYR A 682 -2.16 -7.39 -18.55
C TYR A 682 -2.32 -8.70 -19.31
N THR A 683 -3.27 -8.76 -20.25
CA THR A 683 -3.47 -9.89 -21.16
C THR A 683 -3.65 -9.38 -22.59
N GLU A 684 -3.46 -10.27 -23.57
CA GLU A 684 -3.66 -9.91 -24.96
C GLU A 684 -5.13 -9.60 -25.25
N ALA A 685 -5.37 -8.43 -25.84
CA ALA A 685 -6.70 -8.02 -26.25
C ALA A 685 -7.19 -8.87 -27.44
N PRO A 686 -8.46 -9.30 -27.46
CA PRO A 686 -9.06 -9.96 -28.63
C PRO A 686 -8.89 -9.11 -29.89
N LYS A 687 -8.80 -9.77 -31.05
CA LYS A 687 -8.51 -9.12 -32.34
C LYS A 687 -9.47 -7.98 -32.68
N ASN A 688 -10.76 -8.18 -32.43
CA ASN A 688 -11.78 -7.17 -32.64
C ASN A 688 -11.62 -5.94 -31.74
N VAL A 689 -11.20 -6.14 -30.50
CA VAL A 689 -10.93 -5.07 -29.54
C VAL A 689 -9.65 -4.32 -29.94
N ALA A 690 -8.59 -5.06 -30.27
CA ALA A 690 -7.32 -4.48 -30.71
C ALA A 690 -7.53 -3.62 -31.98
N GLU A 691 -8.24 -4.13 -32.98
CA GLU A 691 -8.57 -3.39 -34.21
C GLU A 691 -9.39 -2.13 -33.92
N ALA A 692 -10.38 -2.20 -33.02
CA ALA A 692 -11.18 -1.05 -32.65
C ALA A 692 -10.35 0.04 -31.95
N VAL A 693 -9.39 -0.36 -31.11
CA VAL A 693 -8.48 0.58 -30.42
C VAL A 693 -7.48 1.20 -31.38
N ILE A 694 -6.88 0.40 -32.27
CA ILE A 694 -5.90 0.85 -33.27
C ILE A 694 -6.55 1.83 -34.26
N ASN A 695 -7.77 1.56 -34.71
CA ASN A 695 -8.48 2.39 -35.70
C ASN A 695 -9.06 3.70 -35.12
N LYS A 696 -9.12 3.83 -33.76
CA LYS A 696 -9.55 5.07 -33.09
C LYS A 696 -8.43 6.10 -32.96
N LYS A 697 -7.20 5.69 -33.18
CA LYS A 697 -6.01 6.54 -33.25
C LYS A 697 -5.60 6.76 -34.70
#